data_930d307357db2e47cf4c373ab35c700b
#
_entry.id   930d307357db2e47cf4c373ab35c700b
#
_cell.length_a   1.000
_cell.length_b   1.000
_cell.length_c   1.000
_cell.angle_alpha   90.00
_cell.angle_beta   90.00
_cell.angle_gamma   90.00
#
_symmetry.space_group_name_H-M   'P 1'
#
loop_
_entity.id
_entity.type
_entity.pdbx_description
1 polymer ?
#
loop_
_entity_poly.entity_id
_entity_poly.type
_entity_poly.pdbx_seq_one_letter_code
_entity_poly.pdbx_strand_id
1 'polypeptide(L)'
;MTGKKKAICFFIIFLLVNAFGLAENEKTQNEKNWKSENYVALENENNRNLKSDNGNNEKESELKKNMDLKNNENNGIKKNLENKENDANRKNVINQEDKRIGLVLSGGTAKGLAHIGILKVLDEEKVPIEYVTGTSMGSIIGGMYSVGYTPDEIEEIAVSMDWMSLFNDKIERKDKGAVRNSIEDKNSTVIPIKNFMPKLPSGVVGGKTTSQRLNELFYGALGVEDFKKFPRKFAAVATDLESGEGVMIDKGSIATAVRESLSIPSVFAPIRDGKRLYIDGGVVRNLPVQDVKVLGADYTIGVNVGDGFTKRDESKMNLIDVISDATTIAGRQEVERQIRMLDLYMKPDLEKFESYDFSKVKDIIAAGEAVARANINEIRKLSNPELYEKLEEKRKEFRQTWKDEYNITGIVIDGNKKYTRAYFDKFFPKKLGTLTRLDMEKIVNNIYQNGDFTTVYYEVKDNDLIINVQEKPSDYLTLSGNINNEDLATVNVGFQGSKLINNTNVRYSVNGTVANEYGAKGRTTAELGKNSKAIIYGEFEYKRDIIENQKYKNGYFSFENRKFKIGTGIGVEVYKNLLFSIGGGYQISDVEKHENNAENVRKPFPYFEAKLNYDTRDSLNFATKGIYLFSNYTLANSKHANFNSLYAGGEINIPIGEKVTITPGIAYLTSYGKDIPETYRPKMGGIRTADNSLEFAGMPADKIRGGSIFTGKLKAQYNLSNLVYLDTTYSRANISGKSYSFGNDVKESYKFGIGVKALTIPIYFGFAKVPGESWRYLLNFGYSPE
;
A
#
# COMPACT_ATOMS: atom_id res chain seq x y z
N MET A 1 20.05 -34.98 -11.82
CA MET A 1 18.61 -34.65 -11.82
C MET A 1 17.92 -35.50 -12.85
N THR A 2 17.02 -36.37 -12.47
CA THR A 2 16.24 -37.18 -13.39
C THR A 2 15.29 -36.28 -14.20
N GLY A 3 15.09 -36.61 -15.50
CA GLY A 3 14.33 -35.76 -16.44
C GLY A 3 12.91 -35.40 -16.01
N LYS A 4 12.30 -36.13 -15.07
CA LYS A 4 10.99 -35.83 -14.48
C LYS A 4 10.97 -34.53 -13.64
N LYS A 5 12.06 -34.21 -12.93
CA LYS A 5 12.13 -32.97 -12.10
C LYS A 5 12.29 -31.71 -12.95
N LYS A 6 13.00 -31.79 -14.08
CA LYS A 6 13.10 -30.68 -15.06
C LYS A 6 11.76 -30.43 -15.76
N ALA A 7 11.00 -31.47 -16.04
CA ALA A 7 9.68 -31.38 -16.67
C ALA A 7 8.64 -30.69 -15.78
N ILE A 8 8.66 -30.92 -14.46
CA ILE A 8 7.71 -30.29 -13.51
C ILE A 8 8.00 -28.79 -13.36
N CYS A 9 9.27 -28.38 -13.23
CA CYS A 9 9.63 -26.95 -13.20
C CYS A 9 9.29 -26.24 -14.51
N PHE A 10 9.54 -26.88 -15.65
CA PHE A 10 9.16 -26.36 -16.95
C PHE A 10 7.64 -26.26 -17.13
N PHE A 11 6.90 -27.25 -16.63
CA PHE A 11 5.44 -27.29 -16.71
C PHE A 11 4.79 -26.21 -15.83
N ILE A 12 5.33 -25.93 -14.64
CA ILE A 12 4.85 -24.86 -13.77
C ILE A 12 5.17 -23.46 -14.36
N ILE A 13 6.36 -23.27 -14.92
CA ILE A 13 6.72 -22.04 -15.63
C ILE A 13 5.88 -21.90 -16.90
N PHE A 14 5.63 -22.98 -17.63
CA PHE A 14 4.76 -23.02 -18.80
C PHE A 14 3.29 -22.72 -18.45
N LEU A 15 2.76 -23.19 -17.33
CA LEU A 15 1.42 -22.86 -16.86
C LEU A 15 1.32 -21.39 -16.42
N LEU A 16 2.35 -20.84 -15.78
CA LEU A 16 2.39 -19.41 -15.41
C LEU A 16 2.50 -18.51 -16.65
N VAL A 17 3.33 -18.85 -17.62
CA VAL A 17 3.47 -18.11 -18.87
C VAL A 17 2.20 -18.19 -19.72
N ASN A 18 1.54 -19.37 -19.78
CA ASN A 18 0.27 -19.51 -20.52
C ASN A 18 -0.92 -18.87 -19.78
N ALA A 19 -0.94 -18.81 -18.44
CA ALA A 19 -1.95 -18.06 -17.70
C ALA A 19 -1.86 -16.56 -17.96
N PHE A 20 -0.65 -16.01 -18.17
CA PHE A 20 -0.46 -14.63 -18.61
C PHE A 20 -0.69 -14.47 -20.13
N GLY A 21 -0.34 -15.45 -20.96
CA GLY A 21 -0.53 -15.42 -22.43
C GLY A 21 -1.98 -15.64 -22.88
N LEU A 22 -2.81 -16.36 -22.12
CA LEU A 22 -4.25 -16.52 -22.41
C LEU A 22 -5.04 -15.23 -22.17
N ALA A 23 -4.61 -14.38 -21.22
CA ALA A 23 -5.21 -13.08 -21.00
C ALA A 23 -4.92 -12.10 -22.17
N GLU A 24 -3.81 -12.27 -22.89
CA GLU A 24 -3.47 -11.48 -24.07
C GLU A 24 -4.20 -11.97 -25.34
N ASN A 25 -4.42 -13.28 -25.46
CA ASN A 25 -5.11 -13.86 -26.62
C ASN A 25 -6.64 -13.63 -26.61
N GLU A 26 -7.28 -13.59 -25.44
CA GLU A 26 -8.70 -13.23 -25.34
C GLU A 26 -8.94 -11.75 -25.69
N LYS A 27 -8.02 -10.85 -25.33
CA LYS A 27 -8.10 -9.44 -25.72
C LYS A 27 -7.97 -9.24 -27.22
N THR A 28 -7.03 -9.95 -27.88
CA THR A 28 -6.82 -9.85 -29.34
C THR A 28 -7.96 -10.48 -30.14
N GLN A 29 -8.66 -11.46 -29.62
CA GLN A 29 -9.82 -12.06 -30.30
C GLN A 29 -11.07 -11.17 -30.15
N ASN A 30 -11.28 -10.56 -28.99
CA ASN A 30 -12.39 -9.61 -28.77
C ASN A 30 -12.20 -8.31 -29.56
N GLU A 31 -10.96 -7.80 -29.71
CA GLU A 31 -10.69 -6.64 -30.56
C GLU A 31 -10.87 -6.93 -32.05
N LYS A 32 -10.57 -8.14 -32.52
CA LYS A 32 -10.82 -8.54 -33.91
C LYS A 32 -12.31 -8.68 -34.21
N ASN A 33 -13.09 -9.23 -33.32
CA ASN A 33 -14.53 -9.34 -33.47
C ASN A 33 -15.22 -7.97 -33.39
N TRP A 34 -14.78 -7.07 -32.49
CA TRP A 34 -15.30 -5.71 -32.42
C TRP A 34 -15.00 -4.87 -33.67
N LYS A 35 -13.81 -5.03 -34.29
CA LYS A 35 -13.46 -4.34 -35.56
C LYS A 35 -14.25 -4.89 -36.76
N SER A 36 -14.57 -6.20 -36.79
CA SER A 36 -15.34 -6.78 -37.90
C SER A 36 -16.81 -6.38 -37.89
N GLU A 37 -17.45 -6.28 -36.70
CA GLU A 37 -18.85 -5.87 -36.57
C GLU A 37 -19.07 -4.39 -36.87
N ASN A 38 -18.15 -3.51 -36.46
CA ASN A 38 -18.26 -2.08 -36.79
C ASN A 38 -17.92 -1.74 -38.25
N TYR A 39 -17.09 -2.54 -38.95
CA TYR A 39 -16.81 -2.34 -40.37
C TYR A 39 -18.02 -2.67 -41.24
N VAL A 40 -18.76 -3.71 -40.89
CA VAL A 40 -20.01 -4.09 -41.58
C VAL A 40 -21.11 -3.05 -41.35
N ALA A 41 -21.16 -2.40 -40.17
CA ALA A 41 -22.14 -1.34 -39.89
C ALA A 41 -21.88 -0.05 -40.71
N LEU A 42 -20.61 0.33 -40.88
CA LEU A 42 -20.20 1.52 -41.67
C LEU A 42 -20.37 1.34 -43.18
N GLU A 43 -20.19 0.12 -43.73
CA GLU A 43 -20.45 -0.17 -45.14
C GLU A 43 -21.98 -0.13 -45.46
N ASN A 44 -22.84 -0.54 -44.52
CA ASN A 44 -24.27 -0.51 -44.69
C ASN A 44 -24.88 0.91 -44.61
N GLU A 45 -24.29 1.86 -43.91
CA GLU A 45 -24.70 3.27 -43.92
C GLU A 45 -24.25 4.00 -45.20
N ASN A 46 -23.05 3.73 -45.72
CA ASN A 46 -22.56 4.33 -46.95
C ASN A 46 -23.32 3.85 -48.21
N ASN A 47 -23.86 2.62 -48.23
CA ASN A 47 -24.64 2.10 -49.35
C ASN A 47 -26.12 2.54 -49.35
N ARG A 48 -26.64 3.12 -48.27
CA ARG A 48 -28.01 3.72 -48.23
C ARG A 48 -28.06 5.14 -48.78
N ASN A 49 -26.93 5.86 -48.83
CA ASN A 49 -26.86 7.25 -49.30
C ASN A 49 -26.58 7.41 -50.80
N LEU A 50 -26.45 6.31 -51.57
CA LEU A 50 -26.13 6.33 -53.01
C LEU A 50 -27.27 5.92 -53.95
N LYS A 51 -28.54 5.83 -53.46
CA LYS A 51 -29.69 5.50 -54.29
C LYS A 51 -30.84 6.48 -54.11
N SER A 52 -30.63 7.77 -54.36
CA SER A 52 -31.74 8.70 -54.66
C SER A 52 -31.23 9.96 -55.34
N ASP A 53 -30.91 9.88 -56.62
CA ASP A 53 -30.84 11.06 -57.46
C ASP A 53 -31.47 10.75 -58.82
N ASN A 54 -32.77 11.12 -58.92
CA ASN A 54 -33.45 11.40 -60.16
C ASN A 54 -34.72 12.22 -59.86
N GLY A 55 -34.64 13.54 -60.09
CA GLY A 55 -35.78 14.43 -59.91
C GLY A 55 -35.41 15.90 -60.04
N ASN A 56 -34.88 16.28 -61.20
CA ASN A 56 -34.80 17.68 -61.59
C ASN A 56 -36.16 18.11 -62.14
N ASN A 57 -36.85 19.05 -61.52
CA ASN A 57 -37.73 20.09 -62.19
C ASN A 57 -38.57 20.92 -61.20
N GLU A 58 -38.39 20.88 -59.89
CA GLU A 58 -39.19 21.75 -58.99
C GLU A 58 -38.35 22.78 -58.19
N LYS A 59 -37.08 22.91 -58.48
CA LYS A 59 -36.13 23.74 -57.68
C LYS A 59 -36.13 25.24 -58.01
N GLU A 60 -36.70 25.72 -59.10
CA GLU A 60 -36.67 27.17 -59.42
C GLU A 60 -37.78 28.01 -58.75
N SER A 61 -38.90 27.43 -58.41
CA SER A 61 -39.96 28.16 -57.72
C SER A 61 -39.80 28.28 -56.21
N GLU A 62 -39.11 27.32 -55.59
CA GLU A 62 -38.76 27.34 -54.16
C GLU A 62 -37.59 28.26 -53.83
N LEU A 63 -36.64 28.46 -54.74
CA LEU A 63 -35.49 29.37 -54.53
C LEU A 63 -35.89 30.85 -54.41
N LYS A 64 -36.92 31.31 -55.12
CA LYS A 64 -37.42 32.67 -54.98
C LYS A 64 -38.15 32.91 -53.66
N LYS A 65 -38.97 31.96 -53.23
CA LYS A 65 -39.70 32.01 -51.96
C LYS A 65 -38.73 31.96 -50.73
N ASN A 66 -37.64 31.23 -50.84
CA ASN A 66 -36.61 31.14 -49.79
C ASN A 66 -35.70 32.37 -49.74
N MET A 67 -35.54 33.14 -50.83
CA MET A 67 -34.78 34.40 -50.80
C MET A 67 -35.56 35.52 -50.09
N ASP A 68 -36.89 35.59 -50.25
CA ASP A 68 -37.71 36.59 -49.56
C ASP A 68 -37.86 36.29 -48.08
N LEU A 69 -37.91 35.02 -47.68
CA LEU A 69 -37.90 34.59 -46.28
C LEU A 69 -36.55 34.89 -45.59
N LYS A 70 -35.43 34.66 -46.29
CA LYS A 70 -34.09 34.99 -45.75
C LYS A 70 -33.85 36.50 -45.58
N ASN A 71 -34.43 37.35 -46.42
CA ASN A 71 -34.31 38.79 -46.26
C ASN A 71 -35.14 39.34 -45.09
N ASN A 72 -36.30 38.71 -44.77
CA ASN A 72 -37.08 39.07 -43.58
C ASN A 72 -36.44 38.51 -42.28
N GLU A 73 -35.86 37.31 -42.31
CA GLU A 73 -35.09 36.78 -41.16
C GLU A 73 -33.81 37.59 -40.86
N ASN A 74 -33.08 38.05 -41.90
CA ASN A 74 -31.88 38.86 -41.71
C ASN A 74 -32.21 40.26 -41.12
N ASN A 75 -33.36 40.86 -41.41
CA ASN A 75 -33.79 42.08 -40.75
C ASN A 75 -34.27 41.88 -39.30
N GLY A 76 -34.86 40.70 -39.00
CA GLY A 76 -35.19 40.29 -37.64
C GLY A 76 -33.94 39.96 -36.82
N ILE A 77 -32.94 39.34 -37.43
CA ILE A 77 -31.65 38.99 -36.79
C ILE A 77 -30.81 40.27 -36.52
N LYS A 78 -30.79 41.26 -37.44
CA LYS A 78 -30.11 42.55 -37.20
C LYS A 78 -30.74 43.31 -36.04
N LYS A 79 -32.07 43.38 -35.97
CA LYS A 79 -32.76 44.04 -34.85
C LYS A 79 -32.58 43.31 -33.52
N ASN A 80 -32.48 41.96 -33.54
CA ASN A 80 -32.16 41.15 -32.35
C ASN A 80 -30.68 41.22 -31.96
N LEU A 81 -29.76 41.45 -32.90
CA LEU A 81 -28.34 41.67 -32.61
C LEU A 81 -28.12 43.06 -32.02
N GLU A 82 -28.74 44.11 -32.53
CA GLU A 82 -28.71 45.45 -31.94
C GLU A 82 -29.34 45.50 -30.54
N ASN A 83 -30.43 44.76 -30.30
CA ASN A 83 -30.99 44.61 -28.96
C ASN A 83 -30.11 43.79 -28.03
N LYS A 84 -29.39 42.76 -28.54
CA LYS A 84 -28.43 41.99 -27.76
C LYS A 84 -27.15 42.77 -27.49
N GLU A 85 -26.67 43.60 -28.39
CA GLU A 85 -25.53 44.51 -28.13
C GLU A 85 -25.91 45.61 -27.11
N ASN A 86 -27.15 46.12 -27.15
CA ASN A 86 -27.66 47.05 -26.15
C ASN A 86 -27.89 46.40 -24.78
N ASP A 87 -28.32 45.10 -24.74
CA ASP A 87 -28.39 44.34 -23.50
C ASP A 87 -27.04 43.86 -23.02
N ALA A 88 -26.09 43.57 -23.93
CA ALA A 88 -24.70 43.28 -23.58
C ALA A 88 -23.99 44.53 -23.05
N ASN A 89 -24.22 45.71 -23.62
CA ASN A 89 -23.73 46.96 -23.10
C ASN A 89 -24.40 47.41 -21.78
N ARG A 90 -25.66 47.01 -21.53
CA ARG A 90 -26.29 47.17 -20.21
C ARG A 90 -25.81 46.15 -19.18
N LYS A 91 -25.38 44.95 -19.58
CA LYS A 91 -24.74 43.97 -18.69
C LYS A 91 -23.27 44.27 -18.39
N ASN A 92 -22.62 45.11 -19.22
CA ASN A 92 -21.23 45.52 -19.00
C ASN A 92 -21.05 46.69 -18.03
N VAL A 93 -22.10 47.16 -17.39
CA VAL A 93 -22.05 48.03 -16.23
C VAL A 93 -22.55 47.27 -15.01
N ILE A 94 -22.03 46.06 -14.81
CA ILE A 94 -21.88 45.50 -13.45
C ILE A 94 -20.71 46.25 -12.87
N ASN A 95 -20.95 47.12 -11.88
CA ASN A 95 -19.94 47.82 -11.13
C ASN A 95 -18.81 46.88 -10.75
N GLN A 96 -17.56 47.27 -10.98
CA GLN A 96 -16.38 46.47 -10.57
C GLN A 96 -16.36 46.16 -9.05
N GLU A 97 -17.22 46.85 -8.29
CA GLU A 97 -17.34 46.74 -6.83
C GLU A 97 -18.05 45.51 -6.31
N ASP A 98 -18.81 44.76 -7.15
CA ASP A 98 -19.69 43.66 -6.68
C ASP A 98 -19.42 42.29 -7.30
N LYS A 99 -18.25 42.05 -7.91
CA LYS A 99 -17.91 40.75 -8.49
C LYS A 99 -17.66 39.71 -7.40
N ARG A 100 -18.44 38.64 -7.40
CA ARG A 100 -18.23 37.45 -6.54
C ARG A 100 -17.14 36.56 -7.16
N ILE A 101 -15.94 36.64 -6.59
CA ILE A 101 -14.76 35.98 -7.16
C ILE A 101 -14.68 34.51 -6.70
N GLY A 102 -14.57 33.62 -7.68
CA GLY A 102 -14.33 32.20 -7.50
C GLY A 102 -12.93 31.79 -7.94
N LEU A 103 -12.27 30.98 -7.11
CA LEU A 103 -10.98 30.39 -7.40
C LEU A 103 -11.13 28.88 -7.71
N VAL A 104 -10.50 28.45 -8.80
CA VAL A 104 -10.55 27.09 -9.29
C VAL A 104 -9.15 26.51 -9.31
N LEU A 105 -8.93 25.44 -8.53
CA LEU A 105 -7.64 24.79 -8.36
C LEU A 105 -7.65 23.38 -8.94
N SER A 106 -6.86 23.14 -9.98
CA SER A 106 -6.78 21.82 -10.62
C SER A 106 -6.03 20.80 -9.78
N GLY A 107 -6.23 19.52 -10.09
CA GLY A 107 -5.39 18.44 -9.62
C GLY A 107 -4.02 18.42 -10.33
N GLY A 108 -3.01 17.84 -9.67
CA GLY A 108 -1.66 17.74 -10.23
C GLY A 108 -0.61 17.13 -9.31
N THR A 109 -1.01 16.33 -8.32
CA THR A 109 -0.11 15.71 -7.32
C THR A 109 0.86 16.76 -6.72
N ALA A 110 2.18 16.55 -6.71
CA ALA A 110 3.16 17.49 -6.17
C ALA A 110 3.12 18.86 -6.87
N LYS A 111 2.84 18.90 -8.20
CA LYS A 111 2.70 20.15 -8.96
C LYS A 111 1.61 21.07 -8.42
N GLY A 112 0.57 20.47 -7.76
CA GLY A 112 -0.50 21.22 -7.12
C GLY A 112 -0.05 22.13 -5.97
N LEU A 113 1.13 21.93 -5.42
CA LEU A 113 1.72 22.83 -4.42
C LEU A 113 1.99 24.25 -4.97
N ALA A 114 2.06 24.43 -6.30
CA ALA A 114 2.14 25.72 -6.93
C ALA A 114 0.92 26.62 -6.63
N HIS A 115 -0.24 26.05 -6.30
CA HIS A 115 -1.41 26.81 -5.88
C HIS A 115 -1.12 27.72 -4.68
N ILE A 116 -0.23 27.29 -3.78
CA ILE A 116 0.15 28.06 -2.58
C ILE A 116 0.78 29.40 -2.96
N GLY A 117 1.73 29.39 -3.92
CA GLY A 117 2.39 30.62 -4.39
C GLY A 117 1.41 31.61 -5.03
N ILE A 118 0.39 31.09 -5.72
CA ILE A 118 -0.67 31.94 -6.31
C ILE A 118 -1.55 32.53 -5.22
N LEU A 119 -1.94 31.73 -4.21
CA LEU A 119 -2.73 32.20 -3.07
C LEU A 119 -1.99 33.34 -2.33
N LYS A 120 -0.67 33.26 -2.15
CA LYS A 120 0.14 34.33 -1.51
C LYS A 120 0.00 35.65 -2.24
N VAL A 121 0.10 35.62 -3.58
CA VAL A 121 -0.02 36.86 -4.38
C VAL A 121 -1.46 37.39 -4.38
N LEU A 122 -2.47 36.53 -4.45
CA LEU A 122 -3.87 36.96 -4.36
C LEU A 122 -4.20 37.59 -3.01
N ASP A 123 -3.65 37.05 -1.92
CA ASP A 123 -3.81 37.59 -0.57
C ASP A 123 -3.05 38.91 -0.41
N GLU A 124 -1.81 39.00 -0.89
CA GLU A 124 -0.99 40.21 -0.90
C GLU A 124 -1.70 41.38 -1.61
N GLU A 125 -2.31 41.09 -2.77
CA GLU A 125 -3.04 42.09 -3.57
C GLU A 125 -4.50 42.30 -3.10
N LYS A 126 -4.90 41.68 -1.97
CA LYS A 126 -6.22 41.82 -1.35
C LYS A 126 -7.39 41.46 -2.29
N VAL A 127 -7.26 40.36 -3.02
CA VAL A 127 -8.32 39.85 -3.88
C VAL A 127 -9.35 39.08 -3.03
N PRO A 128 -10.64 39.49 -2.98
CA PRO A 128 -11.64 38.90 -2.12
C PRO A 128 -12.19 37.60 -2.70
N ILE A 129 -11.52 36.48 -2.48
CA ILE A 129 -11.97 35.15 -2.92
C ILE A 129 -13.10 34.68 -2.01
N GLU A 130 -14.31 34.53 -2.56
CA GLU A 130 -15.48 34.05 -1.81
C GLU A 130 -15.81 32.59 -2.02
N TYR A 131 -15.45 32.04 -3.19
CA TYR A 131 -15.80 30.69 -3.63
C TYR A 131 -14.53 29.95 -4.06
N VAL A 132 -14.39 28.71 -3.66
CA VAL A 132 -13.24 27.88 -4.01
C VAL A 132 -13.71 26.50 -4.45
N THR A 133 -13.24 26.04 -5.60
CA THR A 133 -13.38 24.65 -6.00
C THR A 133 -12.03 24.04 -6.29
N GLY A 134 -11.88 22.77 -5.92
CA GLY A 134 -10.61 22.08 -6.13
C GLY A 134 -10.78 20.61 -6.48
N THR A 135 -9.83 20.11 -7.27
CA THR A 135 -9.70 18.71 -7.61
C THR A 135 -8.38 18.17 -7.06
N SER A 136 -8.38 16.96 -6.45
CA SER A 136 -7.17 16.28 -5.98
C SER A 136 -6.31 17.19 -5.09
N MET A 137 -5.03 17.48 -5.41
CA MET A 137 -4.21 18.41 -4.63
C MET A 137 -4.84 19.79 -4.52
N GLY A 138 -5.51 20.26 -5.58
CA GLY A 138 -6.26 21.52 -5.53
C GLY A 138 -7.39 21.52 -4.49
N SER A 139 -7.98 20.35 -4.20
CA SER A 139 -9.00 20.22 -3.13
C SER A 139 -8.37 20.27 -1.74
N ILE A 140 -7.12 19.81 -1.55
CA ILE A 140 -6.39 19.93 -0.28
C ILE A 140 -6.09 21.42 -0.01
N ILE A 141 -5.42 22.07 -0.96
CA ILE A 141 -4.99 23.46 -0.79
C ILE A 141 -6.20 24.41 -0.70
N GLY A 142 -7.20 24.23 -1.61
CA GLY A 142 -8.43 25.01 -1.60
C GLY A 142 -9.28 24.79 -0.36
N GLY A 143 -9.35 23.54 0.12
CA GLY A 143 -10.05 23.20 1.36
C GLY A 143 -9.39 23.85 2.58
N MET A 144 -8.06 23.78 2.71
CA MET A 144 -7.33 24.44 3.79
C MET A 144 -7.56 25.96 3.78
N TYR A 145 -7.45 26.60 2.62
CA TYR A 145 -7.72 28.04 2.46
C TYR A 145 -9.16 28.38 2.81
N SER A 146 -10.11 27.51 2.46
CA SER A 146 -11.55 27.74 2.71
C SER A 146 -11.95 27.62 4.18
N VAL A 147 -11.35 26.69 4.94
CA VAL A 147 -11.59 26.56 6.39
C VAL A 147 -10.81 27.57 7.22
N GLY A 148 -10.00 28.42 6.57
CA GLY A 148 -9.40 29.58 7.23
C GLY A 148 -7.90 29.53 7.48
N TYR A 149 -7.14 28.60 6.90
CA TYR A 149 -5.68 28.72 6.88
C TYR A 149 -5.25 29.89 5.99
N THR A 150 -4.21 30.61 6.41
CA THR A 150 -3.54 31.60 5.56
C THR A 150 -2.62 30.89 4.55
N PRO A 151 -2.28 31.53 3.41
CA PRO A 151 -1.30 30.97 2.48
C PRO A 151 0.05 30.62 3.11
N ASP A 152 0.52 31.41 4.08
CA ASP A 152 1.77 31.16 4.80
C ASP A 152 1.66 29.94 5.72
N GLU A 153 0.56 29.77 6.45
CA GLU A 153 0.30 28.55 7.24
C GLU A 153 0.25 27.30 6.34
N ILE A 154 -0.36 27.42 5.15
CA ILE A 154 -0.41 26.32 4.17
C ILE A 154 0.99 25.98 3.66
N GLU A 155 1.82 27.00 3.37
CA GLU A 155 3.22 26.80 2.96
C GLU A 155 4.04 26.10 4.06
N GLU A 156 3.94 26.55 5.31
CA GLU A 156 4.65 25.95 6.44
C GLU A 156 4.28 24.46 6.60
N ILE A 157 2.99 24.15 6.55
CA ILE A 157 2.49 22.77 6.57
C ILE A 157 3.04 21.98 5.38
N ALA A 158 2.95 22.54 4.16
CA ALA A 158 3.39 21.85 2.95
C ALA A 158 4.89 21.54 2.94
N VAL A 159 5.72 22.45 3.47
CA VAL A 159 7.18 22.26 3.58
C VAL A 159 7.56 21.25 4.65
N SER A 160 6.82 21.19 5.76
CA SER A 160 7.12 20.28 6.88
C SER A 160 6.53 18.89 6.70
N MET A 161 5.58 18.69 5.78
CA MET A 161 4.84 17.45 5.61
C MET A 161 5.68 16.38 4.89
N ASP A 162 5.68 15.14 5.43
CA ASP A 162 6.15 13.95 4.71
C ASP A 162 5.06 13.46 3.74
N TRP A 163 5.03 14.06 2.55
CA TRP A 163 4.06 13.73 1.50
C TRP A 163 4.13 12.28 1.04
N MET A 164 5.31 11.67 1.03
CA MET A 164 5.47 10.29 0.59
C MET A 164 4.84 9.30 1.56
N SER A 165 4.72 9.65 2.83
CA SER A 165 4.03 8.81 3.82
C SER A 165 2.54 8.65 3.52
N LEU A 166 1.91 9.60 2.81
CA LEU A 166 0.50 9.53 2.41
C LEU A 166 0.21 8.34 1.49
N PHE A 167 1.22 7.92 0.71
CA PHE A 167 1.12 6.77 -0.21
C PHE A 167 1.54 5.44 0.44
N ASN A 168 1.60 5.39 1.78
CA ASN A 168 2.07 4.22 2.51
C ASN A 168 1.22 3.92 3.74
N ASP A 169 0.36 2.91 3.64
CA ASP A 169 -0.46 2.41 4.76
C ASP A 169 0.21 1.28 5.54
N LYS A 170 1.50 1.00 5.26
CA LYS A 170 2.21 -0.12 5.87
C LYS A 170 2.38 0.12 7.37
N ILE A 171 1.80 -0.77 8.16
CA ILE A 171 2.04 -0.81 9.60
C ILE A 171 3.46 -1.33 9.82
N GLU A 172 4.29 -0.57 10.53
CA GLU A 172 5.62 -1.03 10.92
C GLU A 172 5.51 -2.30 11.78
N ARG A 173 6.44 -3.24 11.62
CA ARG A 173 6.43 -4.52 12.37
C ARG A 173 6.36 -4.33 13.87
N LYS A 174 7.09 -3.35 14.41
CA LYS A 174 7.06 -2.99 15.84
C LYS A 174 5.67 -2.54 16.34
N ASP A 175 4.77 -2.11 15.43
CA ASP A 175 3.44 -1.60 15.78
C ASP A 175 2.32 -2.64 15.57
N LYS A 176 2.62 -3.75 14.88
CA LYS A 176 1.68 -4.87 14.69
C LYS A 176 1.46 -5.71 15.95
N GLY A 177 2.41 -5.73 16.87
CA GLY A 177 2.43 -6.62 18.03
C GLY A 177 2.92 -8.04 17.73
N ALA A 178 3.38 -8.74 18.77
CA ALA A 178 4.02 -10.05 18.66
C ALA A 178 3.07 -11.15 18.16
N VAL A 179 1.84 -11.16 18.61
CA VAL A 179 0.81 -12.12 18.17
C VAL A 179 0.60 -12.01 16.67
N ARG A 180 0.40 -10.78 16.17
CA ARG A 180 0.18 -10.54 14.75
C ARG A 180 1.36 -10.96 13.89
N ASN A 181 2.56 -10.55 14.30
CA ASN A 181 3.80 -10.93 13.62
C ASN A 181 4.05 -12.45 13.60
N SER A 182 3.49 -13.21 14.56
CA SER A 182 3.60 -14.66 14.62
C SER A 182 2.60 -15.40 13.71
N ILE A 183 1.49 -14.73 13.33
CA ILE A 183 0.41 -15.31 12.54
C ILE A 183 0.59 -15.02 11.06
N GLU A 184 1.04 -13.80 10.72
CA GLU A 184 1.27 -13.42 9.33
C GLU A 184 2.41 -14.25 8.74
N ASP A 185 2.15 -14.87 7.60
CA ASP A 185 3.21 -15.53 6.83
C ASP A 185 4.19 -14.45 6.36
N LYS A 186 5.41 -14.56 6.86
CA LYS A 186 6.42 -13.51 6.76
C LYS A 186 7.07 -13.44 5.39
N ASN A 187 6.92 -14.49 4.58
CA ASN A 187 7.76 -14.77 3.43
C ASN A 187 6.96 -15.16 2.16
N SER A 188 5.72 -14.67 2.01
CA SER A 188 4.90 -14.99 0.86
C SER A 188 4.25 -13.78 0.19
N THR A 189 4.06 -13.87 -1.11
CA THR A 189 3.15 -13.00 -1.85
C THR A 189 1.73 -13.51 -1.62
N VAL A 190 0.83 -12.65 -1.16
CA VAL A 190 -0.57 -12.98 -0.88
C VAL A 190 -1.47 -12.41 -1.97
N ILE A 191 -2.26 -13.28 -2.59
CA ILE A 191 -3.22 -12.92 -3.65
C ILE A 191 -4.61 -13.14 -3.08
N PRO A 192 -5.43 -12.08 -2.93
CA PRO A 192 -6.81 -12.24 -2.49
C PRO A 192 -7.58 -13.16 -3.44
N ILE A 193 -8.43 -14.03 -2.87
CA ILE A 193 -9.32 -14.89 -3.65
C ILE A 193 -10.76 -14.71 -3.21
N LYS A 194 -11.66 -14.79 -4.18
CA LYS A 194 -13.11 -14.83 -3.96
C LYS A 194 -13.69 -15.94 -4.82
N ASN A 195 -14.42 -16.85 -4.22
CA ASN A 195 -14.98 -18.04 -4.92
C ASN A 195 -13.90 -18.83 -5.69
N PHE A 196 -12.74 -19.04 -5.06
CA PHE A 196 -11.56 -19.72 -5.62
C PHE A 196 -10.89 -19.02 -6.83
N MET A 197 -11.32 -17.80 -7.19
CA MET A 197 -10.71 -17.02 -8.27
C MET A 197 -9.84 -15.88 -7.68
N PRO A 198 -8.65 -15.64 -8.22
CA PRO A 198 -7.83 -14.50 -7.83
C PRO A 198 -8.60 -13.19 -8.04
N LYS A 199 -8.54 -12.30 -7.06
CA LYS A 199 -9.12 -10.98 -7.13
C LYS A 199 -8.03 -9.94 -6.89
N LEU A 200 -7.70 -9.16 -7.91
CA LEU A 200 -6.77 -8.05 -7.75
C LEU A 200 -7.37 -6.99 -6.82
N PRO A 201 -6.55 -6.36 -5.96
CA PRO A 201 -6.99 -5.24 -5.15
C PRO A 201 -7.39 -4.05 -6.03
N SER A 202 -8.35 -3.25 -5.58
CA SER A 202 -8.83 -2.07 -6.29
C SER A 202 -7.87 -0.87 -6.23
N GLY A 203 -6.81 -0.96 -5.44
CA GLY A 203 -5.74 0.02 -5.28
C GLY A 203 -4.60 -0.57 -4.47
N VAL A 204 -3.40 -0.02 -4.63
CA VAL A 204 -2.19 -0.46 -3.89
C VAL A 204 -2.28 -0.03 -2.42
N VAL A 205 -2.86 1.13 -2.15
CA VAL A 205 -2.97 1.77 -0.84
C VAL A 205 -4.44 1.92 -0.48
N GLY A 206 -4.83 1.55 0.74
CA GLY A 206 -6.19 1.76 1.26
C GLY A 206 -6.51 3.23 1.54
N GLY A 207 -5.48 4.02 1.85
CA GLY A 207 -5.55 5.44 2.15
C GLY A 207 -5.86 5.77 3.62
N LYS A 208 -5.59 4.84 4.54
CA LYS A 208 -5.73 5.08 5.98
C LYS A 208 -4.86 6.23 6.47
N THR A 209 -3.58 6.25 6.08
CA THR A 209 -2.64 7.30 6.49
C THR A 209 -3.03 8.65 5.91
N THR A 210 -3.46 8.67 4.64
CA THR A 210 -3.98 9.85 3.98
C THR A 210 -5.21 10.41 4.70
N SER A 211 -6.21 9.55 5.00
CA SER A 211 -7.42 9.97 5.72
C SER A 211 -7.10 10.50 7.12
N GLN A 212 -6.15 9.89 7.83
CA GLN A 212 -5.70 10.37 9.13
C GLN A 212 -5.05 11.75 9.03
N ARG A 213 -4.21 11.98 8.02
CA ARG A 213 -3.56 13.29 7.82
C ARG A 213 -4.58 14.36 7.41
N LEU A 214 -5.56 14.02 6.55
CA LEU A 214 -6.63 14.94 6.22
C LEU A 214 -7.49 15.30 7.45
N ASN A 215 -7.81 14.31 8.29
CA ASN A 215 -8.49 14.59 9.57
C ASN A 215 -7.67 15.49 10.48
N GLU A 216 -6.34 15.38 10.49
CA GLU A 216 -5.47 16.31 11.22
C GLU A 216 -5.55 17.72 10.65
N LEU A 217 -5.45 17.90 9.34
CA LEU A 217 -5.52 19.20 8.67
C LEU A 217 -6.86 19.91 8.88
N PHE A 218 -7.96 19.15 8.87
CA PHE A 218 -9.31 19.70 8.96
C PHE A 218 -9.96 19.53 10.33
N TYR A 219 -9.19 19.10 11.35
CA TYR A 219 -9.73 18.71 12.66
C TYR A 219 -10.63 19.77 13.28
N GLY A 220 -10.20 21.02 13.29
CA GLY A 220 -10.98 22.12 13.89
C GLY A 220 -12.33 22.37 13.24
N ALA A 221 -12.51 21.96 11.99
CA ALA A 221 -13.73 22.16 11.19
C ALA A 221 -14.53 20.89 10.93
N LEU A 222 -14.15 19.73 11.51
CA LEU A 222 -14.79 18.42 11.20
C LEU A 222 -16.30 18.38 11.46
N GLY A 223 -16.82 19.16 12.40
CA GLY A 223 -18.25 19.21 12.72
C GLY A 223 -19.08 20.13 11.81
N VAL A 224 -18.50 20.75 10.80
CA VAL A 224 -19.21 21.65 9.86
C VAL A 224 -19.54 20.89 8.59
N GLU A 225 -20.79 20.43 8.47
CA GLU A 225 -21.24 19.60 7.34
C GLU A 225 -21.54 20.36 6.06
N ASP A 226 -21.91 21.64 6.12
CA ASP A 226 -22.23 22.46 4.97
C ASP A 226 -21.05 23.39 4.65
N PHE A 227 -20.32 23.12 3.58
CA PHE A 227 -19.11 23.86 3.19
C PHE A 227 -19.41 25.29 2.70
N LYS A 228 -20.69 25.64 2.51
CA LYS A 228 -21.13 27.03 2.29
C LYS A 228 -21.04 27.88 3.57
N LYS A 229 -20.88 27.25 4.74
CA LYS A 229 -20.68 27.92 6.02
C LYS A 229 -19.21 28.27 6.30
N PHE A 230 -18.28 27.77 5.50
CA PHE A 230 -16.88 28.19 5.61
C PHE A 230 -16.70 29.67 5.25
N PRO A 231 -15.67 30.32 5.73
CA PRO A 231 -15.36 31.72 5.38
C PRO A 231 -15.32 31.96 3.87
N ARG A 232 -14.73 31.02 3.14
CA ARG A 232 -14.78 30.90 1.69
C ARG A 232 -15.56 29.61 1.35
N LYS A 233 -16.66 29.78 0.62
CA LYS A 233 -17.52 28.62 0.28
C LYS A 233 -16.75 27.65 -0.60
N PHE A 234 -16.83 26.37 -0.27
CA PHE A 234 -15.97 25.34 -0.83
C PHE A 234 -16.73 24.20 -1.48
N ALA A 235 -16.16 23.63 -2.53
CA ALA A 235 -16.52 22.29 -3.00
C ALA A 235 -15.29 21.55 -3.51
N ALA A 236 -15.17 20.29 -3.11
CA ALA A 236 -14.26 19.33 -3.75
C ALA A 236 -14.93 18.69 -4.96
N VAL A 237 -14.15 18.26 -5.97
CA VAL A 237 -14.68 17.55 -7.12
C VAL A 237 -14.05 16.17 -7.22
N ALA A 238 -14.90 15.15 -7.27
CA ALA A 238 -14.53 13.75 -7.45
C ALA A 238 -15.20 13.19 -8.71
N THR A 239 -14.81 11.99 -9.13
CA THR A 239 -15.47 11.23 -10.21
C THR A 239 -16.22 10.06 -9.60
N ASP A 240 -17.51 9.93 -9.89
CA ASP A 240 -18.28 8.72 -9.58
C ASP A 240 -17.95 7.62 -10.60
N LEU A 241 -17.30 6.56 -10.14
CA LEU A 241 -16.83 5.46 -10.98
C LEU A 241 -18.00 4.67 -11.61
N GLU A 242 -19.19 4.70 -11.00
CA GLU A 242 -20.35 3.92 -11.47
C GLU A 242 -21.14 4.67 -12.56
N SER A 243 -21.24 6.00 -12.49
CA SER A 243 -21.89 6.82 -13.52
C SER A 243 -20.92 7.43 -14.54
N GLY A 244 -19.63 7.53 -14.20
CA GLY A 244 -18.63 8.22 -15.01
C GLY A 244 -18.72 9.75 -14.95
N GLU A 245 -19.50 10.32 -14.02
CA GLU A 245 -19.74 11.76 -13.91
C GLU A 245 -18.78 12.41 -12.91
N GLY A 246 -18.37 13.66 -13.20
CA GLY A 246 -17.72 14.52 -12.22
C GLY A 246 -18.75 15.06 -11.23
N VAL A 247 -18.52 14.85 -9.95
CA VAL A 247 -19.45 15.19 -8.86
C VAL A 247 -18.85 16.30 -8.00
N MET A 248 -19.61 17.38 -7.83
CA MET A 248 -19.31 18.44 -6.87
C MET A 248 -19.75 18.00 -5.46
N ILE A 249 -18.85 18.08 -4.49
CA ILE A 249 -19.08 17.71 -3.10
C ILE A 249 -18.92 18.98 -2.24
N ASP A 250 -20.05 19.53 -1.81
CA ASP A 250 -20.14 20.79 -1.04
C ASP A 250 -20.66 20.60 0.39
N LYS A 251 -20.75 19.34 0.83
CA LYS A 251 -21.28 18.96 2.17
C LYS A 251 -20.75 17.62 2.64
N GLY A 252 -20.94 17.33 3.92
CA GLY A 252 -20.44 16.14 4.61
C GLY A 252 -19.18 16.42 5.41
N SER A 253 -18.30 15.46 5.58
CA SER A 253 -16.97 15.68 6.16
C SER A 253 -16.01 16.24 5.13
N ILE A 254 -15.42 17.41 5.40
CA ILE A 254 -14.44 18.00 4.48
C ILE A 254 -13.22 17.09 4.26
N ALA A 255 -12.75 16.41 5.30
CA ALA A 255 -11.64 15.47 5.19
C ALA A 255 -11.98 14.30 4.24
N THR A 256 -13.22 13.78 4.32
CA THR A 256 -13.71 12.73 3.44
C THR A 256 -13.91 13.25 2.01
N ALA A 257 -14.53 14.40 1.81
CA ALA A 257 -14.73 15.00 0.49
C ALA A 257 -13.40 15.24 -0.26
N VAL A 258 -12.39 15.74 0.46
CA VAL A 258 -11.04 15.91 -0.08
C VAL A 258 -10.40 14.54 -0.37
N ARG A 259 -10.59 13.53 0.52
CA ARG A 259 -10.08 12.17 0.30
C ARG A 259 -10.71 11.49 -0.92
N GLU A 260 -11.98 11.71 -1.17
CA GLU A 260 -12.69 11.25 -2.37
C GLU A 260 -12.10 11.86 -3.62
N SER A 261 -11.90 13.18 -3.60
CA SER A 261 -11.35 13.96 -4.70
C SER A 261 -9.91 13.57 -5.08
N LEU A 262 -9.12 13.00 -4.16
CA LEU A 262 -7.72 12.58 -4.40
C LEU A 262 -7.53 11.05 -4.51
N SER A 263 -8.60 10.29 -4.73
CA SER A 263 -8.55 8.84 -4.86
C SER A 263 -8.01 8.40 -6.23
N ILE A 264 -6.72 8.64 -6.49
CA ILE A 264 -6.03 8.35 -7.75
C ILE A 264 -6.17 6.87 -8.10
N PRO A 265 -6.76 6.51 -9.27
CA PRO A 265 -6.91 5.13 -9.71
C PRO A 265 -5.58 4.38 -9.69
N SER A 266 -5.63 3.09 -9.35
CA SER A 266 -4.48 2.19 -9.17
C SER A 266 -3.60 2.49 -7.96
N VAL A 267 -3.51 3.74 -7.49
CA VAL A 267 -2.77 4.12 -6.28
C VAL A 267 -3.65 3.88 -5.06
N PHE A 268 -4.78 4.58 -4.98
CA PHE A 268 -5.70 4.45 -3.86
C PHE A 268 -6.91 3.57 -4.18
N ALA A 269 -7.39 2.86 -3.16
CA ALA A 269 -8.69 2.22 -3.25
C ALA A 269 -9.79 3.28 -3.39
N PRO A 270 -10.79 3.06 -4.26
CA PRO A 270 -11.97 3.92 -4.36
C PRO A 270 -12.72 4.01 -3.03
N ILE A 271 -13.34 5.16 -2.77
CA ILE A 271 -14.15 5.38 -1.56
C ILE A 271 -15.62 5.25 -1.90
N ARG A 272 -16.33 4.43 -1.12
CA ARG A 272 -17.78 4.37 -1.17
C ARG A 272 -18.38 5.29 -0.11
N ASP A 273 -19.16 6.26 -0.59
CA ASP A 273 -20.03 7.08 0.24
C ASP A 273 -21.47 6.93 -0.24
N GLY A 274 -22.31 6.41 0.63
CA GLY A 274 -23.67 6.07 0.31
C GLY A 274 -23.77 5.12 -0.90
N LYS A 275 -24.42 5.57 -1.98
CA LYS A 275 -24.61 4.79 -3.21
C LYS A 275 -23.49 4.97 -4.23
N ARG A 276 -22.62 6.00 -4.09
CA ARG A 276 -21.58 6.34 -5.07
C ARG A 276 -20.24 5.73 -4.71
N LEU A 277 -19.46 5.47 -5.75
CA LEU A 277 -18.08 4.98 -5.61
C LEU A 277 -17.12 5.99 -6.23
N TYR A 278 -16.41 6.71 -5.37
CA TYR A 278 -15.60 7.85 -5.78
C TYR A 278 -14.15 7.47 -6.09
N ILE A 279 -13.64 8.07 -7.18
CA ILE A 279 -12.24 8.13 -7.55
C ILE A 279 -11.84 9.59 -7.81
N ASP A 280 -10.55 9.85 -8.06
CA ASP A 280 -10.01 11.19 -8.29
C ASP A 280 -10.80 11.98 -9.34
N GLY A 281 -11.12 13.22 -9.02
CA GLY A 281 -11.84 14.11 -9.92
C GLY A 281 -11.12 14.41 -11.21
N GLY A 282 -9.78 14.31 -11.22
CA GLY A 282 -8.94 14.54 -12.40
C GLY A 282 -9.20 13.56 -13.55
N VAL A 283 -9.87 12.44 -13.28
CA VAL A 283 -10.28 11.48 -14.32
C VAL A 283 -11.28 12.11 -15.30
N VAL A 284 -12.22 12.91 -14.81
CA VAL A 284 -13.29 13.53 -15.63
C VAL A 284 -13.20 15.06 -15.62
N ARG A 285 -12.98 15.68 -14.45
CA ARG A 285 -13.05 17.14 -14.29
C ARG A 285 -11.89 17.67 -13.46
N ASN A 286 -10.72 17.76 -14.09
CA ASN A 286 -9.50 18.18 -13.39
C ASN A 286 -9.48 19.67 -13.04
N LEU A 287 -10.16 20.52 -13.81
CA LEU A 287 -10.28 21.98 -13.58
C LEU A 287 -11.76 22.34 -13.40
N PRO A 288 -12.31 22.42 -12.17
CA PRO A 288 -13.73 22.47 -11.89
C PRO A 288 -14.35 23.87 -11.98
N VAL A 289 -14.28 24.52 -13.17
CA VAL A 289 -14.79 25.89 -13.39
C VAL A 289 -16.31 25.93 -13.33
N GLN A 290 -17.01 24.97 -13.95
CA GLN A 290 -18.46 24.94 -13.90
C GLN A 290 -18.97 24.83 -12.46
N ASP A 291 -18.23 24.13 -11.58
CA ASP A 291 -18.65 23.90 -10.20
C ASP A 291 -18.54 25.17 -9.34
N VAL A 292 -17.52 26.01 -9.56
CA VAL A 292 -17.40 27.27 -8.84
C VAL A 292 -18.50 28.26 -9.26
N LYS A 293 -18.94 28.20 -10.54
CA LYS A 293 -20.09 29.00 -11.03
C LYS A 293 -21.40 28.52 -10.40
N VAL A 294 -21.58 27.20 -10.29
CA VAL A 294 -22.74 26.61 -9.58
C VAL A 294 -22.72 26.98 -8.10
N LEU A 295 -21.54 27.05 -7.49
CA LEU A 295 -21.38 27.46 -6.10
C LEU A 295 -21.75 28.95 -5.89
N GLY A 296 -21.69 29.79 -6.92
CA GLY A 296 -22.17 31.16 -6.92
C GLY A 296 -21.21 32.24 -7.43
N ALA A 297 -20.08 31.88 -8.01
CA ALA A 297 -19.11 32.85 -8.53
C ALA A 297 -19.55 33.47 -9.86
N ASP A 298 -19.35 34.79 -10.00
CA ASP A 298 -19.59 35.57 -11.24
C ASP A 298 -18.30 35.79 -12.04
N TYR A 299 -17.17 35.88 -11.36
CA TYR A 299 -15.85 35.99 -11.95
C TYR A 299 -14.95 34.83 -11.50
N THR A 300 -14.24 34.22 -12.43
CA THR A 300 -13.52 32.97 -12.18
C THR A 300 -12.04 33.08 -12.48
N ILE A 301 -11.22 32.79 -11.47
CA ILE A 301 -9.76 32.64 -11.58
C ILE A 301 -9.43 31.16 -11.59
N GLY A 302 -8.86 30.66 -12.68
CA GLY A 302 -8.51 29.25 -12.82
C GLY A 302 -7.01 29.02 -12.83
N VAL A 303 -6.56 28.10 -12.00
CA VAL A 303 -5.16 27.66 -11.93
C VAL A 303 -5.05 26.23 -12.39
N ASN A 304 -4.35 26.01 -13.49
CA ASN A 304 -4.11 24.69 -14.06
C ASN A 304 -2.66 24.27 -13.87
N VAL A 305 -2.42 23.32 -12.99
CA VAL A 305 -1.10 22.71 -12.72
C VAL A 305 -0.95 21.33 -13.37
N GLY A 306 -1.98 20.87 -14.06
CA GLY A 306 -1.98 19.58 -14.74
C GLY A 306 -1.13 19.61 -16.02
N ASP A 307 -0.57 18.45 -16.35
CA ASP A 307 0.11 18.25 -17.62
C ASP A 307 -0.93 18.20 -18.75
N GLY A 308 -0.71 19.02 -19.79
CA GLY A 308 -1.47 18.92 -21.03
C GLY A 308 -1.09 17.66 -21.84
N PHE A 309 -1.52 17.61 -23.10
CA PHE A 309 -1.03 16.61 -24.05
C PHE A 309 0.42 16.96 -24.45
N THR A 310 1.38 16.42 -23.72
CA THR A 310 2.83 16.60 -23.99
C THR A 310 3.44 15.34 -24.52
N LYS A 311 4.50 15.47 -25.35
CA LYS A 311 5.28 14.33 -25.80
C LYS A 311 6.03 13.73 -24.62
N ARG A 312 5.81 12.44 -24.36
CA ARG A 312 6.44 11.72 -23.25
C ARG A 312 7.75 11.07 -23.70
N ASP A 313 8.70 10.99 -22.78
CA ASP A 313 9.92 10.20 -22.94
C ASP A 313 9.63 8.75 -22.48
N GLU A 314 9.43 7.84 -23.44
CA GLU A 314 9.09 6.44 -23.18
C GLU A 314 10.11 5.74 -22.26
N SER A 315 11.40 6.15 -22.31
CA SER A 315 12.45 5.54 -21.49
C SER A 315 12.31 5.81 -19.98
N LYS A 316 11.51 6.81 -19.61
CA LYS A 316 11.27 7.21 -18.23
C LYS A 316 9.89 6.80 -17.71
N MET A 317 8.99 6.32 -18.58
CA MET A 317 7.64 5.94 -18.21
C MET A 317 7.62 4.60 -17.47
N ASN A 318 6.92 4.55 -16.35
CA ASN A 318 6.61 3.32 -15.65
C ASN A 318 5.12 2.95 -15.84
N LEU A 319 4.72 1.75 -15.40
CA LEU A 319 3.35 1.25 -15.55
C LEU A 319 2.30 2.17 -14.91
N ILE A 320 2.65 2.80 -13.78
CA ILE A 320 1.73 3.71 -13.06
C ILE A 320 1.50 4.97 -13.90
N ASP A 321 2.55 5.50 -14.54
CA ASP A 321 2.45 6.66 -15.43
C ASP A 321 1.55 6.37 -16.63
N VAL A 322 1.71 5.19 -17.26
CA VAL A 322 0.85 4.77 -18.38
C VAL A 322 -0.61 4.66 -17.97
N ILE A 323 -0.90 4.03 -16.82
CA ILE A 323 -2.27 3.88 -16.32
C ILE A 323 -2.85 5.26 -15.95
N SER A 324 -2.08 6.10 -15.28
CA SER A 324 -2.48 7.46 -14.91
C SER A 324 -2.80 8.31 -16.14
N ASP A 325 -1.92 8.29 -17.14
CA ASP A 325 -2.14 9.01 -18.40
C ASP A 325 -3.39 8.49 -19.13
N ALA A 326 -3.54 7.18 -19.26
CA ALA A 326 -4.69 6.57 -19.92
C ALA A 326 -6.02 6.92 -19.22
N THR A 327 -6.04 6.94 -17.88
CA THR A 327 -7.25 7.27 -17.11
C THR A 327 -7.59 8.76 -17.12
N THR A 328 -6.64 9.66 -17.40
CA THR A 328 -6.84 11.11 -17.38
C THR A 328 -7.06 11.73 -18.78
N ILE A 329 -7.08 10.94 -19.87
CA ILE A 329 -7.28 11.46 -21.24
C ILE A 329 -8.59 12.24 -21.35
N ALA A 330 -9.71 11.69 -20.86
CA ALA A 330 -11.01 12.36 -20.87
C ALA A 330 -10.99 13.67 -20.08
N GLY A 331 -10.37 13.66 -18.90
CA GLY A 331 -10.19 14.84 -18.06
C GLY A 331 -9.39 15.95 -18.72
N ARG A 332 -8.37 15.60 -19.54
CA ARG A 332 -7.56 16.59 -20.29
C ARG A 332 -8.39 17.28 -21.38
N GLN A 333 -9.24 16.55 -22.08
CA GLN A 333 -10.17 17.14 -23.06
C GLN A 333 -11.17 18.07 -22.38
N GLU A 334 -11.69 17.70 -21.22
CA GLU A 334 -12.59 18.51 -20.43
C GLU A 334 -11.91 19.81 -19.92
N VAL A 335 -10.63 19.75 -19.53
CA VAL A 335 -9.86 20.95 -19.11
C VAL A 335 -9.88 22.03 -20.19
N GLU A 336 -9.70 21.67 -21.47
CA GLU A 336 -9.76 22.63 -22.57
C GLU A 336 -11.13 23.30 -22.70
N ARG A 337 -12.21 22.57 -22.40
CA ARG A 337 -13.57 23.15 -22.35
C ARG A 337 -13.72 24.09 -21.16
N GLN A 338 -13.22 23.71 -20.00
CA GLN A 338 -13.30 24.47 -18.77
C GLN A 338 -12.48 25.78 -18.84
N ILE A 339 -11.30 25.76 -19.47
CA ILE A 339 -10.45 26.97 -19.67
C ILE A 339 -11.23 28.07 -20.41
N ARG A 340 -12.05 27.70 -21.42
CA ARG A 340 -12.85 28.68 -22.18
C ARG A 340 -13.94 29.38 -21.35
N MET A 341 -14.22 28.87 -20.16
CA MET A 341 -15.23 29.44 -19.24
C MET A 341 -14.60 30.35 -18.18
N LEU A 342 -13.26 30.46 -18.13
CA LEU A 342 -12.52 31.27 -17.17
C LEU A 342 -12.44 32.74 -17.62
N ASP A 343 -12.45 33.64 -16.64
CA ASP A 343 -12.20 35.04 -16.84
C ASP A 343 -10.70 35.38 -16.72
N LEU A 344 -9.97 34.71 -15.80
CA LEU A 344 -8.53 34.76 -15.68
C LEU A 344 -7.95 33.34 -15.59
N TYR A 345 -7.04 33.01 -16.50
CA TYR A 345 -6.37 31.72 -16.55
C TYR A 345 -4.89 31.83 -16.21
N MET A 346 -4.41 31.02 -15.26
CA MET A 346 -3.01 30.93 -14.87
C MET A 346 -2.50 29.52 -15.01
N LYS A 347 -1.35 29.35 -15.68
CA LYS A 347 -0.65 28.07 -15.83
C LYS A 347 0.82 28.25 -15.44
N PRO A 348 1.23 27.77 -14.24
CA PRO A 348 2.63 27.80 -13.83
C PRO A 348 3.51 26.97 -14.77
N ASP A 349 4.77 27.37 -14.94
CA ASP A 349 5.78 26.57 -15.62
C ASP A 349 6.29 25.48 -14.67
N LEU A 350 5.80 24.25 -14.88
CA LEU A 350 6.08 23.09 -14.05
C LEU A 350 6.71 21.93 -14.85
N GLU A 351 7.20 22.18 -16.07
CA GLU A 351 7.75 21.14 -16.95
C GLU A 351 8.97 20.42 -16.36
N LYS A 352 9.77 21.14 -15.56
CA LYS A 352 10.97 20.60 -14.91
C LYS A 352 10.69 19.72 -13.67
N PHE A 353 9.44 19.62 -13.22
CA PHE A 353 9.06 18.86 -12.03
C PHE A 353 8.29 17.60 -12.43
N GLU A 354 8.61 16.48 -11.79
CA GLU A 354 7.83 15.24 -11.92
C GLU A 354 6.57 15.28 -11.04
N SER A 355 5.55 14.50 -11.41
CA SER A 355 4.26 14.49 -10.69
C SER A 355 4.36 14.09 -9.21
N TYR A 356 5.38 13.33 -8.83
CA TYR A 356 5.61 12.88 -7.44
C TYR A 356 6.87 13.48 -6.80
N ASP A 357 7.40 14.59 -7.35
CA ASP A 357 8.62 15.25 -6.84
C ASP A 357 8.33 16.15 -5.64
N PHE A 358 7.93 15.53 -4.53
CA PHE A 358 7.70 16.22 -3.26
C PHE A 358 9.01 16.67 -2.56
N SER A 359 10.18 16.43 -3.14
CA SER A 359 11.44 16.95 -2.60
C SER A 359 11.66 18.43 -2.91
N LYS A 360 10.91 18.98 -3.88
CA LYS A 360 11.06 20.34 -4.41
C LYS A 360 9.88 21.27 -4.06
N VAL A 361 9.27 21.09 -2.90
CA VAL A 361 8.08 21.85 -2.47
C VAL A 361 8.26 23.35 -2.65
N LYS A 362 9.37 23.93 -2.16
CA LYS A 362 9.64 25.36 -2.25
C LYS A 362 9.78 25.87 -3.68
N ASP A 363 10.45 25.09 -4.54
CA ASP A 363 10.64 25.48 -5.95
C ASP A 363 9.31 25.45 -6.72
N ILE A 364 8.44 24.50 -6.40
CA ILE A 364 7.10 24.39 -6.99
C ILE A 364 6.22 25.55 -6.55
N ILE A 365 6.25 25.93 -5.26
CA ILE A 365 5.53 27.09 -4.73
C ILE A 365 6.01 28.38 -5.42
N ALA A 366 7.33 28.56 -5.57
CA ALA A 366 7.92 29.71 -6.26
C ALA A 366 7.49 29.80 -7.74
N ALA A 367 7.33 28.67 -8.44
CA ALA A 367 6.80 28.68 -9.81
C ALA A 367 5.34 29.16 -9.86
N GLY A 368 4.54 28.82 -8.84
CA GLY A 368 3.19 29.36 -8.68
C GLY A 368 3.17 30.85 -8.42
N GLU A 369 4.04 31.35 -7.55
CA GLU A 369 4.19 32.77 -7.29
C GLU A 369 4.61 33.54 -8.56
N ALA A 370 5.56 33.00 -9.33
CA ALA A 370 6.04 33.60 -10.55
C ALA A 370 4.92 33.84 -11.60
N VAL A 371 4.03 32.87 -11.82
CA VAL A 371 2.91 33.04 -12.76
C VAL A 371 1.89 34.06 -12.26
N ALA A 372 1.62 34.11 -10.95
CA ALA A 372 0.73 35.11 -10.39
C ALA A 372 1.31 36.54 -10.54
N ARG A 373 2.61 36.70 -10.26
CA ARG A 373 3.28 37.99 -10.48
C ARG A 373 3.37 38.39 -11.97
N ALA A 374 3.47 37.42 -12.89
CA ALA A 374 3.38 37.69 -14.32
C ALA A 374 1.98 38.24 -14.74
N ASN A 375 0.93 37.89 -13.97
CA ASN A 375 -0.45 38.33 -14.18
C ASN A 375 -0.86 39.47 -13.21
N ILE A 376 0.09 40.14 -12.56
CA ILE A 376 -0.15 41.08 -11.47
C ILE A 376 -1.11 42.22 -11.85
N ASN A 377 -1.03 42.70 -13.10
CA ASN A 377 -1.87 43.80 -13.57
C ASN A 377 -3.36 43.39 -13.64
N GLU A 378 -3.65 42.13 -14.01
CA GLU A 378 -5.02 41.61 -14.05
C GLU A 378 -5.51 41.31 -12.63
N ILE A 379 -4.64 40.80 -11.78
CA ILE A 379 -4.93 40.51 -10.36
C ILE A 379 -5.28 41.81 -9.62
N ARG A 380 -4.51 42.89 -9.81
CA ARG A 380 -4.76 44.21 -9.19
C ARG A 380 -6.10 44.81 -9.58
N LYS A 381 -6.63 44.52 -10.77
CA LYS A 381 -7.99 44.96 -11.16
C LYS A 381 -9.09 44.29 -10.34
N LEU A 382 -8.79 43.16 -9.68
CA LEU A 382 -9.72 42.40 -8.84
C LEU A 382 -9.58 42.76 -7.35
N SER A 383 -8.62 43.59 -6.98
CA SER A 383 -8.40 44.03 -5.61
C SER A 383 -9.61 44.83 -5.08
N ASN A 384 -10.11 44.39 -3.94
CA ASN A 384 -11.12 45.11 -3.18
C ASN A 384 -10.79 44.99 -1.69
N PRO A 385 -9.97 45.90 -1.14
CA PRO A 385 -9.50 45.82 0.24
C PRO A 385 -10.63 45.79 1.29
N GLU A 386 -11.74 46.48 1.05
CA GLU A 386 -12.87 46.50 1.98
C GLU A 386 -13.55 45.15 2.09
N LEU A 387 -13.87 44.53 0.95
CA LEU A 387 -14.47 43.21 0.92
C LEU A 387 -13.50 42.13 1.40
N TYR A 388 -12.20 42.27 1.08
CA TYR A 388 -11.15 41.36 1.56
C TYR A 388 -11.07 41.37 3.08
N GLU A 389 -11.04 42.55 3.72
CA GLU A 389 -10.97 42.64 5.19
C GLU A 389 -12.24 42.04 5.85
N LYS A 390 -13.43 42.24 5.26
CA LYS A 390 -14.65 41.58 5.74
C LYS A 390 -14.57 40.04 5.67
N LEU A 391 -13.94 39.50 4.62
CA LEU A 391 -13.71 38.07 4.52
C LEU A 391 -12.67 37.56 5.54
N GLU A 392 -11.64 38.34 5.79
CA GLU A 392 -10.62 38.06 6.79
C GLU A 392 -11.17 38.13 8.23
N GLU A 393 -12.10 39.04 8.51
CA GLU A 393 -12.85 39.03 9.78
C GLU A 393 -13.67 37.73 9.93
N LYS A 394 -14.44 37.34 8.93
CA LYS A 394 -15.18 36.08 8.93
C LYS A 394 -14.25 34.86 9.12
N ARG A 395 -13.06 34.89 8.50
CA ARG A 395 -12.04 33.85 8.66
C ARG A 395 -11.57 33.77 10.11
N LYS A 396 -11.25 34.89 10.72
CA LYS A 396 -10.81 34.95 12.13
C LYS A 396 -11.91 34.46 13.08
N GLU A 397 -13.14 34.94 12.88
CA GLU A 397 -14.30 34.49 13.65
C GLU A 397 -14.52 32.97 13.53
N PHE A 398 -14.46 32.43 12.29
CA PHE A 398 -14.61 31.00 12.06
C PHE A 398 -13.48 30.20 12.72
N ARG A 399 -12.23 30.67 12.67
CA ARG A 399 -11.10 30.04 13.35
C ARG A 399 -11.28 29.96 14.87
N GLN A 400 -11.96 30.93 15.47
CA GLN A 400 -12.30 30.90 16.90
C GLN A 400 -13.33 29.81 17.24
N THR A 401 -14.09 29.34 16.27
CA THR A 401 -15.03 28.22 16.47
C THR A 401 -14.39 26.85 16.35
N TRP A 402 -13.12 26.76 15.95
CA TRP A 402 -12.41 25.51 15.83
C TRP A 402 -12.32 24.79 17.17
N LYS A 403 -12.49 23.47 17.12
CA LYS A 403 -12.53 22.63 18.32
C LYS A 403 -11.24 21.81 18.44
N ASP A 404 -10.68 21.80 19.64
CA ASP A 404 -9.57 20.91 20.00
C ASP A 404 -10.08 19.52 20.48
N GLU A 405 -11.38 19.44 20.80
CA GLU A 405 -12.05 18.25 21.32
C GLU A 405 -13.53 18.24 20.94
N TYR A 406 -14.10 17.04 20.85
CA TYR A 406 -15.51 16.85 20.52
C TYR A 406 -16.19 16.03 21.60
N ASN A 407 -17.39 16.45 22.04
CA ASN A 407 -18.23 15.67 22.97
C ASN A 407 -18.95 14.59 22.18
N ILE A 408 -18.46 13.35 22.27
CA ILE A 408 -19.00 12.20 21.54
C ILE A 408 -20.03 11.49 22.39
N THR A 409 -21.25 11.39 21.88
CA THR A 409 -22.40 10.75 22.56
C THR A 409 -22.68 9.35 22.01
N GLY A 410 -22.31 9.06 20.77
CA GLY A 410 -22.48 7.77 20.11
C GLY A 410 -21.29 7.38 19.25
N ILE A 411 -21.19 6.09 18.95
CA ILE A 411 -20.25 5.56 17.95
C ILE A 411 -21.03 4.73 16.95
N VAL A 412 -20.90 5.04 15.69
CA VAL A 412 -21.49 4.31 14.56
C VAL A 412 -20.37 3.63 13.80
N ILE A 413 -20.59 2.40 13.34
CA ILE A 413 -19.67 1.69 12.43
C ILE A 413 -20.36 1.62 11.07
N ASP A 414 -19.67 2.10 10.06
CA ASP A 414 -20.13 2.01 8.67
C ASP A 414 -19.19 1.17 7.82
N GLY A 415 -19.74 0.52 6.78
CA GLY A 415 -18.98 -0.34 5.86
C GLY A 415 -18.68 -1.75 6.39
N ASN A 416 -19.04 -2.09 7.62
CA ASN A 416 -18.87 -3.43 8.16
C ASN A 416 -19.91 -4.41 7.59
N LYS A 417 -19.46 -5.61 7.20
CA LYS A 417 -20.30 -6.69 6.65
C LYS A 417 -20.12 -7.99 7.42
N LYS A 418 -18.88 -8.40 7.64
CA LYS A 418 -18.47 -9.60 8.33
C LYS A 418 -18.37 -9.35 9.85
N TYR A 419 -17.82 -8.20 10.25
CA TYR A 419 -17.56 -7.86 11.64
C TYR A 419 -18.76 -7.17 12.26
N THR A 420 -19.30 -7.76 13.36
CA THR A 420 -20.45 -7.24 14.08
C THR A 420 -20.05 -6.05 14.97
N ARG A 421 -21.03 -5.27 15.45
CA ARG A 421 -20.80 -4.20 16.45
C ARG A 421 -20.02 -4.73 17.66
N ALA A 422 -20.38 -5.88 18.18
CA ALA A 422 -19.74 -6.50 19.34
C ALA A 422 -18.24 -6.80 19.14
N TYR A 423 -17.81 -7.02 17.88
CA TYR A 423 -16.39 -7.13 17.55
C TYR A 423 -15.63 -5.82 17.78
N PHE A 424 -16.26 -4.68 17.48
CA PHE A 424 -15.65 -3.35 17.61
C PHE A 424 -15.66 -2.82 19.03
N ASP A 425 -16.60 -3.23 19.88
CA ASP A 425 -16.77 -2.70 21.26
C ASP A 425 -15.50 -2.83 22.12
N LYS A 426 -14.67 -3.83 21.82
CA LYS A 426 -13.37 -4.03 22.49
C LYS A 426 -12.37 -2.88 22.25
N PHE A 427 -12.52 -2.09 21.17
CA PHE A 427 -11.63 -0.99 20.81
C PHE A 427 -12.07 0.35 21.40
N PHE A 428 -13.31 0.45 21.88
CA PHE A 428 -13.88 1.69 22.34
C PHE A 428 -13.63 1.93 23.82
N PRO A 429 -13.61 3.20 24.28
CA PRO A 429 -13.59 3.52 25.70
C PRO A 429 -14.89 3.03 26.37
N LYS A 430 -14.79 2.65 27.64
CA LYS A 430 -15.96 2.17 28.40
C LYS A 430 -17.04 3.25 28.62
N LYS A 431 -16.64 4.52 28.64
CA LYS A 431 -17.54 5.69 28.74
C LYS A 431 -17.20 6.62 27.58
N LEU A 432 -18.22 7.09 26.90
CA LEU A 432 -18.11 8.15 25.89
C LEU A 432 -18.11 9.51 26.64
N GLY A 433 -17.75 10.54 25.92
CA GLY A 433 -17.64 11.90 26.41
C GLY A 433 -16.73 12.72 25.51
N THR A 434 -15.99 13.64 26.06
CA THR A 434 -15.05 14.46 25.32
C THR A 434 -13.86 13.65 24.83
N LEU A 435 -13.64 13.64 23.51
CA LEU A 435 -12.53 12.97 22.84
C LEU A 435 -11.70 13.99 22.07
N THR A 436 -10.40 13.91 22.25
CA THR A 436 -9.43 14.66 21.47
C THR A 436 -9.16 13.96 20.13
N ARG A 437 -8.48 14.65 19.20
CA ARG A 437 -7.98 14.03 17.95
C ARG A 437 -7.19 12.76 18.21
N LEU A 438 -6.27 12.80 19.16
CA LEU A 438 -5.41 11.66 19.50
C LEU A 438 -6.20 10.45 20.04
N ASP A 439 -7.30 10.70 20.77
CA ASP A 439 -8.17 9.62 21.27
C ASP A 439 -8.89 8.93 20.10
N MET A 440 -9.43 9.71 19.13
CA MET A 440 -10.12 9.17 17.97
C MET A 440 -9.13 8.41 17.06
N GLU A 441 -7.95 8.96 16.82
CA GLU A 441 -6.88 8.30 16.07
C GLU A 441 -6.42 7.01 16.73
N LYS A 442 -6.34 6.96 18.05
CA LYS A 442 -6.01 5.76 18.80
C LYS A 442 -7.05 4.66 18.60
N ILE A 443 -8.34 5.02 18.56
CA ILE A 443 -9.42 4.07 18.25
C ILE A 443 -9.21 3.51 16.83
N VAL A 444 -9.06 4.38 15.82
CA VAL A 444 -8.84 4.00 14.42
C VAL A 444 -7.58 3.12 14.27
N ASN A 445 -6.48 3.51 14.91
CA ASN A 445 -5.24 2.77 14.86
C ASN A 445 -5.35 1.37 15.49
N ASN A 446 -6.06 1.24 16.63
CA ASN A 446 -6.30 -0.05 17.26
C ASN A 446 -7.12 -0.99 16.38
N ILE A 447 -8.15 -0.46 15.69
CA ILE A 447 -8.96 -1.25 14.75
C ILE A 447 -8.10 -1.65 13.54
N TYR A 448 -7.36 -0.71 12.95
CA TYR A 448 -6.55 -0.95 11.77
C TYR A 448 -5.39 -1.92 12.01
N GLN A 449 -4.70 -1.80 13.15
CA GLN A 449 -3.59 -2.68 13.55
C GLN A 449 -4.01 -4.14 13.71
N ASN A 450 -5.29 -4.40 13.91
CA ASN A 450 -5.82 -5.76 13.93
C ASN A 450 -5.72 -6.45 12.55
N GLY A 451 -5.50 -5.66 11.48
CA GLY A 451 -5.12 -6.09 10.13
C GLY A 451 -6.25 -6.69 9.30
N ASP A 452 -7.48 -6.61 9.76
CA ASP A 452 -8.65 -7.15 9.09
C ASP A 452 -9.30 -6.17 8.11
N PHE A 453 -8.80 -4.93 8.07
CA PHE A 453 -9.35 -3.83 7.28
C PHE A 453 -8.32 -3.27 6.29
N THR A 454 -8.77 -2.93 5.09
CA THR A 454 -7.97 -2.25 4.06
C THR A 454 -7.76 -0.79 4.44
N THR A 455 -8.83 -0.14 4.93
CA THR A 455 -8.77 1.21 5.49
C THR A 455 -9.73 1.34 6.67
N VAL A 456 -9.40 2.25 7.57
CA VAL A 456 -10.23 2.69 8.69
C VAL A 456 -10.02 4.18 8.86
N TYR A 457 -11.08 4.95 8.88
CA TYR A 457 -11.05 6.39 9.16
C TYR A 457 -12.28 6.82 9.94
N TYR A 458 -12.29 8.04 10.44
CA TYR A 458 -13.42 8.54 11.22
C TYR A 458 -13.94 9.87 10.71
N GLU A 459 -15.18 10.12 11.03
CA GLU A 459 -15.88 11.37 10.86
C GLU A 459 -16.61 11.73 12.15
N VAL A 460 -16.89 13.00 12.35
CA VAL A 460 -17.73 13.48 13.46
C VAL A 460 -18.98 14.11 12.87
N LYS A 461 -20.14 13.60 13.25
CA LYS A 461 -21.43 14.08 12.78
C LYS A 461 -22.45 14.07 13.93
N ASP A 462 -23.14 15.18 14.18
CA ASP A 462 -24.18 15.30 15.21
C ASP A 462 -23.74 14.77 16.60
N ASN A 463 -22.47 14.99 16.99
CA ASN A 463 -21.81 14.43 18.18
C ASN A 463 -21.62 12.89 18.15
N ASP A 464 -21.86 12.22 17.06
CA ASP A 464 -21.51 10.82 16.87
C ASP A 464 -20.13 10.70 16.18
N LEU A 465 -19.34 9.74 16.66
CA LEU A 465 -18.11 9.30 16.02
C LEU A 465 -18.44 8.17 15.03
N ILE A 466 -18.40 8.47 13.73
CA ILE A 466 -18.61 7.50 12.68
C ILE A 466 -17.26 6.88 12.31
N ILE A 467 -17.13 5.57 12.49
CA ILE A 467 -15.94 4.81 12.10
C ILE A 467 -16.25 4.09 10.79
N ASN A 468 -15.67 4.60 9.71
CA ASN A 468 -15.78 4.00 8.40
C ASN A 468 -14.72 2.90 8.24
N VAL A 469 -15.15 1.70 7.83
CA VAL A 469 -14.26 0.55 7.65
C VAL A 469 -14.43 -0.09 6.28
N GLN A 470 -13.32 -0.51 5.68
CA GLN A 470 -13.35 -1.37 4.51
C GLN A 470 -12.68 -2.71 4.85
N GLU A 471 -13.46 -3.77 4.88
CA GLU A 471 -12.99 -5.11 5.24
C GLU A 471 -12.07 -5.70 4.18
N LYS A 472 -11.00 -6.37 4.61
CA LYS A 472 -10.15 -7.16 3.72
C LYS A 472 -10.88 -8.43 3.25
N PRO A 473 -10.50 -8.98 2.09
CA PRO A 473 -10.87 -10.33 1.72
C PRO A 473 -10.58 -11.33 2.85
N SER A 474 -11.41 -12.36 2.97
CA SER A 474 -11.22 -13.38 4.02
C SER A 474 -10.12 -14.36 3.67
N ASP A 475 -9.95 -14.66 2.38
CA ASP A 475 -9.16 -15.76 1.90
C ASP A 475 -8.10 -15.30 0.90
N TYR A 476 -6.93 -15.94 0.95
CA TYR A 476 -5.77 -15.62 0.13
C TYR A 476 -5.07 -16.89 -0.34
N LEU A 477 -4.62 -16.87 -1.59
CA LEU A 477 -3.58 -17.77 -2.08
C LEU A 477 -2.22 -17.19 -1.66
N THR A 478 -1.35 -18.01 -1.12
CA THR A 478 0.02 -17.64 -0.78
C THR A 478 0.99 -18.29 -1.74
N LEU A 479 1.91 -17.48 -2.28
CA LEU A 479 2.97 -17.95 -3.15
C LEU A 479 4.30 -17.45 -2.60
N SER A 480 5.23 -18.36 -2.37
CA SER A 480 6.60 -18.00 -2.08
C SER A 480 7.55 -18.98 -2.75
N GLY A 481 8.76 -18.56 -2.94
CA GLY A 481 9.77 -19.41 -3.54
C GLY A 481 11.14 -18.84 -3.28
N ASN A 482 12.10 -19.72 -3.37
CA ASN A 482 13.51 -19.42 -3.23
C ASN A 482 14.29 -20.20 -4.27
N ILE A 483 15.21 -19.53 -4.94
CA ILE A 483 16.20 -20.18 -5.80
C ILE A 483 17.54 -19.86 -5.19
N ASN A 484 18.27 -20.89 -4.78
CA ASN A 484 19.61 -20.72 -4.24
C ASN A 484 20.53 -21.85 -4.76
N ASN A 485 21.82 -21.67 -4.58
CA ASN A 485 22.83 -22.61 -5.08
C ASN A 485 23.03 -23.84 -4.17
N GLU A 486 22.35 -23.92 -3.03
CA GLU A 486 22.38 -25.08 -2.14
C GLU A 486 21.22 -26.05 -2.43
N ASP A 487 20.00 -25.52 -2.59
CA ASP A 487 18.76 -26.32 -2.73
C ASP A 487 18.15 -26.25 -4.13
N LEU A 488 18.76 -25.46 -5.04
CA LEU A 488 18.26 -25.14 -6.38
C LEU A 488 16.99 -24.30 -6.33
N ALA A 489 15.83 -24.89 -6.21
CA ALA A 489 14.57 -24.17 -6.15
C ALA A 489 13.63 -24.77 -5.12
N THR A 490 13.02 -23.93 -4.31
CA THR A 490 11.93 -24.26 -3.40
C THR A 490 10.71 -23.43 -3.79
N VAL A 491 9.57 -24.07 -3.95
CA VAL A 491 8.28 -23.41 -4.24
C VAL A 491 7.30 -23.76 -3.13
N ASN A 492 6.71 -22.75 -2.52
CA ASN A 492 5.64 -22.92 -1.56
C ASN A 492 4.35 -22.35 -2.14
N VAL A 493 3.32 -23.14 -2.10
CA VAL A 493 1.96 -22.74 -2.46
C VAL A 493 1.06 -23.01 -1.27
N GLY A 494 0.27 -22.03 -0.90
CA GLY A 494 -0.58 -22.18 0.27
C GLY A 494 -1.89 -21.42 0.15
N PHE A 495 -2.70 -21.65 1.14
CA PHE A 495 -3.98 -21.01 1.34
C PHE A 495 -4.03 -20.49 2.77
N GLN A 496 -4.42 -19.24 2.95
CA GLN A 496 -4.66 -18.67 4.27
C GLN A 496 -5.97 -17.90 4.30
N GLY A 497 -6.57 -17.84 5.47
CA GLY A 497 -7.80 -17.10 5.62
C GLY A 497 -8.14 -16.77 7.05
N SER A 498 -9.29 -16.09 7.21
CA SER A 498 -9.83 -15.74 8.52
C SER A 498 -11.35 -15.83 8.54
N LYS A 499 -11.89 -16.29 9.67
CA LYS A 499 -13.34 -16.36 9.93
C LYS A 499 -13.64 -15.86 11.32
N LEU A 500 -14.70 -15.06 11.45
CA LEU A 500 -15.21 -14.65 12.73
C LEU A 500 -16.14 -15.73 13.29
N ILE A 501 -15.82 -16.27 14.46
CA ILE A 501 -16.63 -17.27 15.18
C ILE A 501 -16.90 -16.73 16.57
N ASN A 502 -18.16 -16.44 16.92
CA ASN A 502 -18.56 -15.87 18.20
C ASN A 502 -17.69 -14.66 18.62
N ASN A 503 -17.51 -13.70 17.71
CA ASN A 503 -16.68 -12.49 17.86
C ASN A 503 -15.17 -12.76 18.09
N THR A 504 -14.73 -14.03 17.98
CA THR A 504 -13.33 -14.42 18.00
C THR A 504 -12.83 -14.56 16.58
N ASN A 505 -11.73 -13.89 16.23
CA ASN A 505 -11.12 -14.03 14.91
C ASN A 505 -10.29 -15.32 14.89
N VAL A 506 -10.69 -16.25 14.03
CA VAL A 506 -9.99 -17.52 13.81
C VAL A 506 -9.28 -17.44 12.45
N ARG A 507 -7.97 -17.51 12.49
CA ARG A 507 -7.12 -17.54 11.28
C ARG A 507 -6.62 -18.95 11.02
N TYR A 508 -6.52 -19.30 9.76
CA TYR A 508 -6.01 -20.59 9.32
C TYR A 508 -5.08 -20.42 8.13
N SER A 509 -4.11 -21.32 8.05
CA SER A 509 -3.20 -21.41 6.90
C SER A 509 -2.82 -22.87 6.65
N VAL A 510 -2.64 -23.22 5.39
CA VAL A 510 -2.08 -24.48 4.92
C VAL A 510 -1.12 -24.18 3.79
N ASN A 511 0.13 -24.59 3.92
CA ASN A 511 1.18 -24.36 2.93
C ASN A 511 1.78 -25.71 2.52
N GLY A 512 1.95 -25.92 1.23
CA GLY A 512 2.68 -27.04 0.65
C GLY A 512 4.03 -26.58 0.11
N THR A 513 5.08 -27.33 0.38
CA THR A 513 6.45 -27.07 -0.12
C THR A 513 6.82 -28.14 -1.13
N VAL A 514 7.35 -27.73 -2.28
CA VAL A 514 7.84 -28.63 -3.33
C VAL A 514 9.22 -28.17 -3.76
N ALA A 515 10.20 -29.05 -3.58
CA ALA A 515 11.58 -28.89 -4.04
C ALA A 515 12.37 -30.19 -3.84
N ASN A 516 13.64 -30.09 -3.42
CA ASN A 516 14.37 -31.21 -2.82
C ASN A 516 13.73 -31.66 -1.49
N GLU A 517 12.95 -30.81 -0.87
CA GLU A 517 12.08 -31.07 0.26
C GLU A 517 10.64 -31.12 -0.20
N TYR A 518 9.88 -32.03 0.40
CA TYR A 518 8.44 -32.07 0.27
C TYR A 518 7.84 -31.84 1.65
N GLY A 519 6.86 -30.98 1.74
CA GLY A 519 6.25 -30.71 3.02
C GLY A 519 4.85 -30.14 2.93
N ALA A 520 4.12 -30.25 4.03
CA ALA A 520 2.88 -29.55 4.26
C ALA A 520 2.85 -29.06 5.70
N LYS A 521 2.49 -27.81 5.89
CA LYS A 521 2.35 -27.19 7.22
C LYS A 521 1.01 -26.49 7.30
N GLY A 522 0.26 -26.76 8.35
CA GLY A 522 -1.00 -26.07 8.62
C GLY A 522 -1.04 -25.53 10.03
N ARG A 523 -1.71 -24.39 10.19
CA ARG A 523 -1.92 -23.75 11.50
C ARG A 523 -3.29 -23.12 11.55
N THR A 524 -3.97 -23.32 12.67
CA THR A 524 -5.20 -22.61 13.02
C THR A 524 -4.95 -21.84 14.32
N THR A 525 -5.37 -20.57 14.37
CA THR A 525 -5.13 -19.71 15.53
C THR A 525 -6.41 -18.94 15.88
N ALA A 526 -6.88 -19.05 17.09
CA ALA A 526 -7.97 -18.25 17.65
C ALA A 526 -7.37 -17.09 18.46
N GLU A 527 -7.73 -15.85 18.12
CA GLU A 527 -7.26 -14.64 18.78
C GLU A 527 -8.15 -14.31 19.98
N LEU A 528 -7.57 -14.19 21.18
CA LEU A 528 -8.29 -14.01 22.43
C LEU A 528 -7.98 -12.64 23.06
N GLY A 529 -8.95 -12.15 23.81
CA GLY A 529 -8.81 -10.95 24.64
C GLY A 529 -8.88 -9.63 23.83
N LYS A 530 -8.76 -8.54 24.58
CA LYS A 530 -8.73 -7.20 24.02
C LYS A 530 -7.44 -6.99 23.22
N ASN A 531 -7.55 -6.49 21.99
CA ASN A 531 -6.42 -6.26 21.09
C ASN A 531 -5.65 -7.53 20.71
N SER A 532 -6.30 -8.72 20.76
CA SER A 532 -5.71 -9.99 20.30
C SER A 532 -4.34 -10.33 20.94
N LYS A 533 -4.17 -10.03 22.24
CA LYS A 533 -2.91 -10.25 22.96
C LYS A 533 -2.66 -11.69 23.39
N ALA A 534 -3.63 -12.57 23.24
CA ALA A 534 -3.50 -13.99 23.53
C ALA A 534 -4.01 -14.82 22.36
N ILE A 535 -3.47 -16.01 22.19
CA ILE A 535 -3.87 -16.97 21.16
C ILE A 535 -3.97 -18.37 21.71
N ILE A 536 -4.89 -19.14 21.14
CA ILE A 536 -4.84 -20.62 21.16
C ILE A 536 -4.56 -21.06 19.75
N TYR A 537 -3.65 -22.00 19.57
CA TYR A 537 -3.32 -22.51 18.24
C TYR A 537 -3.27 -24.02 18.19
N GLY A 538 -3.61 -24.56 17.01
CA GLY A 538 -3.34 -25.92 16.60
C GLY A 538 -2.45 -25.91 15.37
N GLU A 539 -1.50 -26.81 15.28
CA GLU A 539 -0.59 -26.91 14.14
C GLU A 539 -0.35 -28.36 13.74
N PHE A 540 -0.13 -28.57 12.45
CA PHE A 540 0.45 -29.81 11.94
C PHE A 540 1.58 -29.49 10.98
N GLU A 541 2.54 -30.41 10.88
CA GLU A 541 3.65 -30.31 9.96
C GLU A 541 4.02 -31.72 9.48
N TYR A 542 4.09 -31.85 8.17
CA TYR A 542 4.75 -32.99 7.51
C TYR A 542 5.94 -32.45 6.72
N LYS A 543 7.11 -33.03 6.93
CA LYS A 543 8.34 -32.64 6.22
C LYS A 543 9.11 -33.87 5.84
N ARG A 544 9.62 -33.88 4.62
CA ARG A 544 10.53 -34.91 4.10
C ARG A 544 11.76 -34.23 3.52
N ASP A 545 12.89 -34.44 4.18
CA ASP A 545 14.19 -33.92 3.80
C ASP A 545 15.07 -35.04 3.26
N ILE A 546 15.75 -34.81 2.14
CA ILE A 546 16.77 -35.69 1.61
C ILE A 546 18.13 -35.06 1.89
N ILE A 547 18.92 -35.69 2.73
CA ILE A 547 20.28 -35.25 3.07
C ILE A 547 21.27 -36.11 2.28
N GLU A 548 21.87 -35.52 1.25
CA GLU A 548 22.82 -36.19 0.36
C GLU A 548 24.28 -35.96 0.81
N ASN A 549 25.14 -36.94 0.49
CA ASN A 549 26.60 -36.83 0.55
C ASN A 549 27.21 -36.46 1.90
N GLN A 550 26.70 -37.01 2.98
CA GLN A 550 27.39 -36.87 4.28
C GLN A 550 28.59 -37.80 4.35
N LYS A 551 29.78 -37.22 4.60
CA LYS A 551 31.05 -37.99 4.79
C LYS A 551 31.07 -38.56 6.20
N TYR A 552 31.11 -39.90 6.30
CA TYR A 552 31.37 -40.60 7.56
C TYR A 552 32.69 -41.36 7.50
N LYS A 553 33.13 -41.91 8.63
CA LYS A 553 34.43 -42.62 8.73
C LYS A 553 34.69 -43.66 7.63
N ASN A 554 33.63 -44.21 7.03
CA ASN A 554 33.72 -45.33 6.06
C ASN A 554 33.04 -45.03 4.69
N GLY A 555 32.79 -43.73 4.32
CA GLY A 555 32.19 -43.40 3.00
C GLY A 555 31.23 -42.22 3.03
N TYR A 556 30.54 -42.02 1.89
CA TYR A 556 29.46 -41.03 1.75
C TYR A 556 28.15 -41.79 1.79
N PHE A 557 27.17 -41.30 2.56
CA PHE A 557 25.82 -41.86 2.55
C PHE A 557 24.78 -40.75 2.47
N SER A 558 23.66 -41.06 1.91
CA SER A 558 22.45 -40.25 1.92
C SER A 558 21.41 -40.87 2.83
N PHE A 559 20.63 -40.06 3.48
CA PHE A 559 19.50 -40.53 4.25
C PHE A 559 18.28 -39.61 4.03
N GLU A 560 17.12 -40.20 4.13
CA GLU A 560 15.85 -39.53 4.10
C GLU A 560 15.33 -39.37 5.52
N ASN A 561 14.98 -38.12 5.88
CA ASN A 561 14.37 -37.81 7.16
C ASN A 561 12.93 -37.36 6.95
N ARG A 562 11.99 -38.08 7.56
CA ARG A 562 10.56 -37.75 7.53
C ARG A 562 10.13 -37.33 8.93
N LYS A 563 9.48 -36.17 9.02
CA LYS A 563 8.90 -35.65 10.26
C LYS A 563 7.40 -35.47 10.09
N PHE A 564 6.62 -36.04 10.97
CA PHE A 564 5.21 -35.66 11.15
C PHE A 564 5.04 -35.13 12.57
N LYS A 565 4.48 -33.94 12.71
CA LYS A 565 4.25 -33.25 13.98
C LYS A 565 2.81 -32.74 14.02
N ILE A 566 2.10 -32.99 15.12
CA ILE A 566 0.81 -32.38 15.42
C ILE A 566 0.84 -31.86 16.85
N GLY A 567 0.30 -30.67 17.07
CA GLY A 567 0.33 -30.06 18.39
C GLY A 567 -0.68 -28.94 18.56
N THR A 568 -0.80 -28.53 19.81
CA THR A 568 -1.61 -27.39 20.22
C THR A 568 -0.87 -26.59 21.28
N GLY A 569 -1.23 -25.33 21.45
CA GLY A 569 -0.62 -24.47 22.46
C GLY A 569 -1.37 -23.18 22.66
N ILE A 570 -0.86 -22.44 23.62
CA ILE A 570 -1.31 -21.08 23.93
C ILE A 570 -0.14 -20.12 23.83
N GLY A 571 -0.42 -18.89 23.43
CA GLY A 571 0.58 -17.80 23.40
C GLY A 571 0.00 -16.52 23.98
N VAL A 572 0.85 -15.75 24.64
CA VAL A 572 0.46 -14.48 25.25
C VAL A 572 1.53 -13.42 24.93
N GLU A 573 1.11 -12.26 24.49
CA GLU A 573 1.98 -11.08 24.38
C GLU A 573 2.12 -10.45 25.77
N VAL A 574 3.19 -10.85 26.47
CA VAL A 574 3.46 -10.42 27.86
C VAL A 574 3.96 -8.98 27.93
N TYR A 575 4.62 -8.52 26.87
CA TYR A 575 5.04 -7.14 26.68
C TYR A 575 4.94 -6.81 25.18
N LYS A 576 4.88 -5.53 24.82
CA LYS A 576 4.78 -5.13 23.39
C LYS A 576 5.87 -5.83 22.57
N ASN A 577 5.48 -6.57 21.54
CA ASN A 577 6.35 -7.36 20.66
C ASN A 577 7.05 -8.57 21.31
N LEU A 578 6.73 -8.93 22.55
CA LEU A 578 7.25 -10.11 23.23
C LEU A 578 6.16 -11.16 23.39
N LEU A 579 6.22 -12.20 22.57
CA LEU A 579 5.32 -13.36 22.61
C LEU A 579 5.99 -14.50 23.39
N PHE A 580 5.34 -14.93 24.44
CA PHE A 580 5.63 -16.20 25.11
C PHE A 580 4.57 -17.22 24.73
N SER A 581 4.97 -18.42 24.37
CA SER A 581 4.04 -19.51 24.06
C SER A 581 4.50 -20.83 24.61
N ILE A 582 3.53 -21.63 25.05
CA ILE A 582 3.73 -23.01 25.47
C ILE A 582 2.79 -23.92 24.70
N GLY A 583 3.25 -25.11 24.40
CA GLY A 583 2.46 -26.07 23.65
C GLY A 583 2.99 -27.49 23.80
N GLY A 584 2.32 -28.41 23.19
CA GLY A 584 2.73 -29.80 23.18
C GLY A 584 1.92 -30.58 22.16
N GLY A 585 2.36 -31.79 21.94
CA GLY A 585 1.73 -32.66 20.95
C GLY A 585 2.46 -33.97 20.75
N TYR A 586 2.37 -34.47 19.57
CA TYR A 586 2.97 -35.74 19.17
C TYR A 586 3.79 -35.61 17.90
N GLN A 587 4.97 -36.19 17.90
CA GLN A 587 5.85 -36.21 16.73
C GLN A 587 6.28 -37.60 16.38
N ILE A 588 6.39 -37.89 15.09
CA ILE A 588 7.04 -39.05 14.53
C ILE A 588 8.22 -38.56 13.72
N SER A 589 9.42 -39.10 14.03
CA SER A 589 10.63 -38.84 13.26
C SER A 589 11.13 -40.18 12.71
N ASP A 590 11.14 -40.28 11.39
CA ASP A 590 11.60 -41.44 10.64
C ASP A 590 12.89 -41.09 9.91
N VAL A 591 13.93 -41.92 10.07
CA VAL A 591 15.19 -41.80 9.33
C VAL A 591 15.37 -43.06 8.51
N GLU A 592 15.32 -42.93 7.19
CA GLU A 592 15.59 -44.02 6.24
C GLU A 592 17.00 -43.83 5.66
N LYS A 593 17.86 -44.81 5.85
CA LYS A 593 19.23 -44.78 5.31
C LYS A 593 19.26 -45.56 3.98
N HIS A 594 19.90 -44.96 2.98
CA HIS A 594 19.97 -45.51 1.62
C HIS A 594 21.18 -46.45 1.40
N GLU A 595 21.74 -47.04 2.44
CA GLU A 595 22.82 -48.02 2.32
C GLU A 595 22.36 -49.44 2.68
N ASN A 596 23.00 -50.43 2.07
CA ASN A 596 22.75 -51.84 2.30
C ASN A 596 22.85 -52.21 3.79
N ASN A 597 21.77 -52.72 4.37
CA ASN A 597 21.63 -53.20 5.76
C ASN A 597 21.54 -52.14 6.88
N ALA A 598 21.19 -50.90 6.61
CA ALA A 598 20.93 -49.94 7.69
C ALA A 598 19.45 -49.98 8.11
N GLU A 599 19.18 -50.24 9.39
CA GLU A 599 17.82 -50.22 9.94
C GLU A 599 17.21 -48.84 9.86
N ASN A 600 15.95 -48.79 9.39
CA ASN A 600 15.12 -47.60 9.46
C ASN A 600 14.78 -47.32 10.93
N VAL A 601 15.05 -46.07 11.37
CA VAL A 601 14.80 -45.68 12.75
C VAL A 601 13.57 -44.80 12.83
N ARG A 602 12.47 -45.36 13.40
CA ARG A 602 11.25 -44.62 13.66
C ARG A 602 11.12 -44.27 15.12
N LYS A 603 11.01 -42.96 15.42
CA LYS A 603 10.87 -42.46 16.80
C LYS A 603 9.56 -41.69 16.95
N PRO A 604 8.48 -42.32 17.43
CA PRO A 604 7.26 -41.64 17.85
C PRO A 604 7.38 -41.19 19.31
N PHE A 605 7.04 -39.93 19.60
CA PHE A 605 7.12 -39.40 20.97
C PHE A 605 6.18 -38.23 21.20
N PRO A 606 5.64 -38.06 22.42
CA PRO A 606 5.03 -36.83 22.86
C PRO A 606 6.12 -35.79 23.14
N TYR A 607 5.80 -34.53 22.88
CA TYR A 607 6.69 -33.41 23.16
C TYR A 607 5.96 -32.29 23.89
N PHE A 608 6.72 -31.52 24.64
CA PHE A 608 6.37 -30.22 25.17
C PHE A 608 7.32 -29.17 24.59
N GLU A 609 6.80 -27.97 24.28
CA GLU A 609 7.65 -26.86 23.81
C GLU A 609 7.29 -25.54 24.50
N ALA A 610 8.32 -24.72 24.75
CA ALA A 610 8.17 -23.36 25.22
C ALA A 610 8.97 -22.45 24.29
N LYS A 611 8.30 -21.41 23.81
CA LYS A 611 8.87 -20.46 22.85
C LYS A 611 8.80 -19.04 23.36
N LEU A 612 9.85 -18.27 23.15
CA LEU A 612 9.92 -16.83 23.37
C LEU A 612 10.32 -16.17 22.06
N ASN A 613 9.62 -15.11 21.68
CA ASN A 613 9.92 -14.34 20.49
C ASN A 613 9.73 -12.85 20.76
N TYR A 614 10.78 -12.06 20.57
CA TYR A 614 10.76 -10.61 20.66
C TYR A 614 11.29 -10.03 19.36
N ASP A 615 10.46 -9.31 18.61
CA ASP A 615 10.81 -8.79 17.30
C ASP A 615 10.33 -7.36 17.09
N THR A 616 11.26 -6.42 17.10
CA THR A 616 11.04 -5.00 16.84
C THR A 616 11.73 -4.51 15.57
N ARG A 617 12.24 -5.42 14.73
CA ARG A 617 12.90 -5.05 13.47
C ARG A 617 11.93 -4.32 12.55
N ASP A 618 12.44 -3.35 11.83
CA ASP A 618 11.70 -2.60 10.80
C ASP A 618 11.41 -3.46 9.56
N SER A 619 12.27 -4.41 9.24
CA SER A 619 12.13 -5.33 8.12
C SER A 619 12.62 -6.74 8.51
N LEU A 620 12.10 -7.78 7.83
CA LEU A 620 12.64 -9.14 7.95
C LEU A 620 13.96 -9.28 7.19
N ASN A 621 13.97 -8.76 5.96
CA ASN A 621 15.16 -8.76 5.10
C ASN A 621 15.78 -7.36 5.14
N PHE A 622 17.11 -7.31 5.25
CA PHE A 622 17.87 -6.05 5.26
C PHE A 622 17.40 -5.06 6.34
N ALA A 623 17.14 -5.57 7.57
CA ALA A 623 16.76 -4.74 8.71
C ALA A 623 17.81 -3.65 8.98
N THR A 624 17.34 -2.43 9.26
CA THR A 624 18.21 -1.29 9.55
C THR A 624 18.15 -0.87 11.02
N LYS A 625 17.08 -1.21 11.73
CA LYS A 625 16.91 -0.93 13.16
C LYS A 625 16.08 -2.00 13.84
N GLY A 626 16.24 -2.10 15.16
CA GLY A 626 15.43 -2.96 16.01
C GLY A 626 16.14 -4.22 16.49
N ILE A 627 15.45 -4.98 17.30
CA ILE A 627 15.97 -6.14 18.03
C ILE A 627 15.16 -7.36 17.65
N TYR A 628 15.83 -8.49 17.47
CA TYR A 628 15.22 -9.81 17.36
C TYR A 628 15.84 -10.75 18.40
N LEU A 629 15.02 -11.32 19.27
CA LEU A 629 15.42 -12.35 20.23
C LEU A 629 14.45 -13.51 20.15
N PHE A 630 14.98 -14.72 20.19
CA PHE A 630 14.15 -15.92 20.20
C PHE A 630 14.73 -16.99 21.12
N SER A 631 13.86 -17.84 21.62
CA SER A 631 14.21 -19.06 22.32
C SER A 631 13.16 -20.11 22.07
N ASN A 632 13.57 -21.32 21.73
CA ASN A 632 12.72 -22.48 21.54
C ASN A 632 13.30 -23.64 22.36
N TYR A 633 12.56 -24.06 23.38
CA TYR A 633 12.90 -25.19 24.23
C TYR A 633 11.93 -26.32 23.96
N THR A 634 12.45 -27.52 23.66
CA THR A 634 11.66 -28.73 23.44
C THR A 634 12.08 -29.80 24.43
N LEU A 635 11.10 -30.46 25.03
CA LEU A 635 11.27 -31.58 25.94
C LEU A 635 10.47 -32.78 25.43
N ALA A 636 11.10 -33.94 25.37
CA ALA A 636 10.46 -35.20 25.13
C ALA A 636 10.90 -36.22 26.19
N ASN A 637 9.95 -37.00 26.74
CA ASN A 637 10.22 -38.04 27.70
C ASN A 637 9.36 -39.27 27.36
N SER A 638 9.96 -40.17 26.62
CA SER A 638 9.34 -41.45 26.25
C SER A 638 10.39 -42.54 26.05
N LYS A 639 9.95 -43.79 25.90
CA LYS A 639 10.86 -44.92 25.63
C LYS A 639 11.60 -44.78 24.26
N HIS A 640 11.06 -44.00 23.33
CA HIS A 640 11.63 -43.82 21.97
C HIS A 640 12.45 -42.57 21.82
N ALA A 641 12.24 -41.58 22.71
CA ALA A 641 12.97 -40.31 22.71
C ALA A 641 12.93 -39.70 24.10
N ASN A 642 14.08 -39.58 24.75
CA ASN A 642 14.23 -38.93 26.05
C ASN A 642 15.31 -37.84 25.94
N PHE A 643 14.92 -36.63 25.66
CA PHE A 643 15.83 -35.53 25.40
C PHE A 643 15.22 -34.19 25.72
N ASN A 644 16.08 -33.20 25.86
CA ASN A 644 15.71 -31.79 25.70
C ASN A 644 16.58 -31.11 24.64
N SER A 645 16.05 -30.09 24.02
CA SER A 645 16.74 -29.27 23.01
C SER A 645 16.46 -27.81 23.27
N LEU A 646 17.51 -26.98 23.21
CA LEU A 646 17.43 -25.53 23.30
C LEU A 646 18.02 -24.90 22.04
N TYR A 647 17.23 -24.08 21.38
CA TYR A 647 17.66 -23.19 20.32
C TYR A 647 17.33 -21.77 20.71
N ALA A 648 18.34 -20.93 20.97
CA ALA A 648 18.15 -19.55 21.42
C ALA A 648 19.15 -18.63 20.72
N GLY A 649 18.76 -17.40 20.50
CA GLY A 649 19.63 -16.42 19.87
C GLY A 649 18.96 -15.06 19.68
N GLY A 650 19.69 -14.20 18.99
CA GLY A 650 19.17 -12.90 18.62
C GLY A 650 20.21 -12.00 17.98
N GLU A 651 19.73 -10.87 17.52
CA GLU A 651 20.51 -9.82 16.87
C GLU A 651 19.93 -8.44 17.18
N ILE A 652 20.79 -7.43 17.14
CA ILE A 652 20.43 -6.03 17.32
C ILE A 652 20.89 -5.27 16.10
N ASN A 653 19.98 -4.58 15.41
CA ASN A 653 20.29 -3.73 14.26
C ASN A 653 20.44 -2.29 14.72
N ILE A 654 21.66 -1.77 14.67
CA ILE A 654 22.06 -0.47 15.19
C ILE A 654 22.37 0.45 14.00
N PRO A 655 21.50 1.45 13.69
CA PRO A 655 21.80 2.41 12.65
C PRO A 655 22.92 3.35 13.09
N ILE A 656 23.88 3.60 12.20
CA ILE A 656 24.96 4.59 12.35
C ILE A 656 24.77 5.61 11.23
N GLY A 657 24.17 6.75 11.56
CA GLY A 657 23.69 7.71 10.58
C GLY A 657 22.59 7.11 9.72
N GLU A 658 22.41 7.63 8.50
CA GLU A 658 21.31 7.23 7.61
C GLU A 658 21.63 5.99 6.74
N LYS A 659 22.90 5.71 6.50
CA LYS A 659 23.33 4.74 5.49
C LYS A 659 23.95 3.47 6.04
N VAL A 660 24.41 3.45 7.27
CA VAL A 660 25.16 2.30 7.84
C VAL A 660 24.35 1.64 8.94
N THR A 661 24.33 0.31 8.95
CA THR A 661 23.77 -0.49 10.04
C THR A 661 24.79 -1.52 10.49
N ILE A 662 25.04 -1.59 11.79
CA ILE A 662 25.86 -2.65 12.42
C ILE A 662 24.94 -3.61 13.15
N THR A 663 25.12 -4.90 12.89
CA THR A 663 24.28 -5.95 13.47
C THR A 663 25.13 -6.99 14.18
N PRO A 664 25.41 -6.85 15.49
CA PRO A 664 25.90 -7.96 16.32
C PRO A 664 24.77 -8.99 16.52
N GLY A 665 25.14 -10.26 16.51
CA GLY A 665 24.19 -11.36 16.76
C GLY A 665 24.87 -12.56 17.38
N ILE A 666 24.10 -13.35 18.12
CA ILE A 666 24.55 -14.60 18.75
C ILE A 666 23.45 -15.66 18.56
N ALA A 667 23.86 -16.93 18.48
CA ALA A 667 22.93 -18.04 18.58
C ALA A 667 23.59 -19.25 19.27
N TYR A 668 22.78 -20.01 19.97
CA TYR A 668 23.19 -21.20 20.69
C TYR A 668 22.22 -22.33 20.45
N LEU A 669 22.75 -23.48 20.09
CA LEU A 669 21.97 -24.67 19.82
C LEU A 669 22.58 -25.85 20.57
N THR A 670 21.76 -26.56 21.34
CA THR A 670 22.20 -27.73 22.08
C THR A 670 21.08 -28.75 22.26
N SER A 671 21.43 -30.01 22.38
CA SER A 671 20.49 -31.08 22.73
C SER A 671 21.15 -32.08 23.66
N TYR A 672 20.43 -32.48 24.69
CA TYR A 672 20.88 -33.41 25.73
C TYR A 672 19.87 -34.52 25.95
N GLY A 673 20.35 -35.74 26.14
CA GLY A 673 19.52 -36.88 26.48
C GLY A 673 19.93 -38.14 25.74
N LYS A 674 19.04 -39.16 25.83
CA LYS A 674 19.17 -40.43 25.13
C LYS A 674 18.20 -40.43 23.95
N ASP A 675 18.56 -41.18 22.89
CA ASP A 675 17.70 -41.36 21.71
C ASP A 675 17.20 -40.07 21.05
N ILE A 676 18.08 -39.04 20.99
CA ILE A 676 17.79 -37.76 20.35
C ILE A 676 17.46 -38.02 18.87
N PRO A 677 16.25 -37.63 18.37
CA PRO A 677 15.94 -37.71 16.96
C PRO A 677 16.87 -36.83 16.11
N GLU A 678 17.13 -37.24 14.87
CA GLU A 678 18.05 -36.54 13.96
C GLU A 678 17.63 -35.07 13.70
N THR A 679 16.31 -34.79 13.71
CA THR A 679 15.75 -33.45 13.60
C THR A 679 16.11 -32.51 14.75
N TYR A 680 16.55 -33.03 15.90
CA TYR A 680 16.92 -32.26 17.08
C TYR A 680 18.43 -32.27 17.36
N ARG A 681 19.23 -32.98 16.57
CA ARG A 681 20.71 -32.91 16.70
C ARG A 681 21.22 -31.57 16.23
N PRO A 682 22.07 -30.88 17.02
CA PRO A 682 22.63 -29.59 16.63
C PRO A 682 23.46 -29.70 15.35
N LYS A 683 23.17 -28.82 14.39
CA LYS A 683 23.80 -28.76 13.07
C LYS A 683 24.19 -27.32 12.72
N MET A 684 25.12 -27.16 11.81
CA MET A 684 25.56 -25.86 11.32
C MET A 684 26.10 -25.97 9.91
N GLY A 685 25.83 -24.95 9.09
CA GLY A 685 26.36 -24.78 7.74
C GLY A 685 25.35 -24.20 6.78
N GLY A 686 25.84 -23.67 5.66
CA GLY A 686 25.01 -23.09 4.60
C GLY A 686 24.41 -21.73 4.94
N ILE A 687 23.59 -21.25 4.05
CA ILE A 687 22.75 -20.05 4.22
C ILE A 687 21.31 -20.39 4.56
N ARG A 688 20.99 -21.65 4.61
CA ARG A 688 19.68 -22.20 4.93
C ARG A 688 19.65 -22.67 6.37
N THR A 689 18.60 -22.32 7.09
CA THR A 689 18.30 -22.86 8.41
C THR A 689 17.29 -24.00 8.28
N ALA A 690 17.75 -25.25 8.43
CA ALA A 690 16.88 -26.39 8.68
C ALA A 690 16.49 -26.45 10.17
N ASP A 691 15.57 -27.35 10.54
CA ASP A 691 15.28 -27.59 11.95
C ASP A 691 16.55 -27.89 12.75
N ASN A 692 16.77 -27.14 13.85
CA ASN A 692 17.96 -27.24 14.68
C ASN A 692 19.29 -27.13 13.90
N SER A 693 19.35 -26.20 12.96
CA SER A 693 20.56 -25.85 12.22
C SER A 693 20.86 -24.35 12.34
N LEU A 694 22.13 -24.01 12.46
CA LEU A 694 22.60 -22.63 12.47
C LEU A 694 23.19 -22.23 11.11
N GLU A 695 22.80 -21.07 10.61
CA GLU A 695 23.42 -20.48 9.41
C GLU A 695 24.93 -20.26 9.63
N PHE A 696 25.75 -20.75 8.68
CA PHE A 696 27.19 -20.48 8.65
C PHE A 696 27.67 -20.50 7.20
N ALA A 697 27.67 -19.32 6.59
CA ALA A 697 27.98 -19.16 5.19
C ALA A 697 29.41 -19.62 4.86
N GLY A 698 29.65 -20.11 3.65
CA GLY A 698 30.97 -20.55 3.18
C GLY A 698 31.26 -22.06 3.38
N MET A 699 30.30 -22.81 3.93
CA MET A 699 30.32 -24.27 3.95
C MET A 699 28.96 -24.84 3.50
N PRO A 700 28.86 -26.10 3.10
CA PRO A 700 27.59 -26.76 2.79
C PRO A 700 26.59 -26.73 3.96
N ALA A 701 25.30 -26.79 3.65
CA ALA A 701 24.25 -26.90 4.65
C ALA A 701 24.47 -28.14 5.54
N ASP A 702 24.24 -27.99 6.86
CA ASP A 702 24.30 -29.06 7.87
C ASP A 702 25.63 -29.86 7.92
N LYS A 703 26.72 -29.27 7.39
CA LYS A 703 28.03 -29.95 7.31
C LYS A 703 28.59 -30.31 8.68
N ILE A 704 28.40 -29.46 9.70
CA ILE A 704 28.90 -29.64 11.03
C ILE A 704 27.79 -30.12 11.96
N ARG A 705 28.15 -31.09 12.81
CA ARG A 705 27.29 -31.65 13.85
C ARG A 705 28.01 -31.63 15.20
N GLY A 706 27.26 -31.37 16.26
CA GLY A 706 27.81 -31.31 17.61
C GLY A 706 26.80 -31.71 18.69
N GLY A 707 27.23 -31.70 19.92
CA GLY A 707 26.35 -31.73 21.09
C GLY A 707 25.83 -30.35 21.45
N SER A 708 26.70 -29.34 21.20
CA SER A 708 26.36 -27.91 21.32
C SER A 708 27.12 -27.11 20.29
N ILE A 709 26.47 -26.08 19.74
CA ILE A 709 27.06 -25.13 18.80
C ILE A 709 26.69 -23.72 19.24
N PHE A 710 27.70 -22.87 19.43
CA PHE A 710 27.54 -21.45 19.69
C PHE A 710 28.06 -20.66 18.50
N THR A 711 27.32 -19.66 18.04
CA THR A 711 27.79 -18.76 16.98
C THR A 711 27.67 -17.30 17.43
N GLY A 712 28.69 -16.52 17.10
CA GLY A 712 28.66 -15.07 17.15
C GLY A 712 28.82 -14.51 15.73
N LYS A 713 28.06 -13.46 15.38
CA LYS A 713 28.21 -12.76 14.12
C LYS A 713 28.28 -11.25 14.31
N LEU A 714 29.01 -10.59 13.42
CA LEU A 714 29.02 -9.14 13.27
C LEU A 714 28.81 -8.82 11.79
N LYS A 715 27.66 -8.19 11.46
CA LYS A 715 27.33 -7.74 10.11
C LYS A 715 27.43 -6.22 10.05
N ALA A 716 28.06 -5.70 9.00
CA ALA A 716 27.98 -4.30 8.61
C ALA A 716 27.24 -4.21 7.27
N GLN A 717 26.21 -3.37 7.21
CA GLN A 717 25.37 -3.14 6.04
C GLN A 717 25.47 -1.66 5.65
N TYR A 718 25.65 -1.39 4.36
CA TYR A 718 25.63 -0.05 3.78
C TYR A 718 24.47 0.09 2.80
N ASN A 719 23.59 1.05 3.02
CA ASN A 719 22.42 1.31 2.19
C ASN A 719 22.82 2.26 1.04
N LEU A 720 23.02 1.73 -0.16
CA LEU A 720 23.26 2.53 -1.36
C LEU A 720 22.02 3.34 -1.74
N SER A 721 20.85 2.73 -1.59
CA SER A 721 19.53 3.34 -1.78
C SER A 721 18.50 2.60 -0.91
N ASN A 722 17.24 2.99 -0.96
CA ASN A 722 16.14 2.27 -0.31
C ASN A 722 15.89 0.87 -0.88
N LEU A 723 16.52 0.53 -2.00
CA LEU A 723 16.35 -0.75 -2.69
C LEU A 723 17.62 -1.59 -2.73
N VAL A 724 18.82 -1.01 -2.57
CA VAL A 724 20.10 -1.68 -2.77
C VAL A 724 20.97 -1.56 -1.53
N TYR A 725 21.47 -2.70 -1.07
CA TYR A 725 22.24 -2.86 0.16
C TYR A 725 23.53 -3.64 -0.11
N LEU A 726 24.64 -3.18 0.44
CA LEU A 726 25.88 -3.94 0.50
C LEU A 726 26.07 -4.46 1.92
N ASP A 727 26.49 -5.69 2.10
CA ASP A 727 26.83 -6.21 3.43
C ASP A 727 28.16 -6.95 3.47
N THR A 728 28.74 -6.95 4.66
CA THR A 728 29.81 -7.85 5.04
C THR A 728 29.51 -8.45 6.40
N THR A 729 29.76 -9.74 6.55
CA THR A 729 29.50 -10.45 7.82
C THR A 729 30.71 -11.28 8.19
N TYR A 730 31.21 -11.10 9.41
CA TYR A 730 32.11 -12.02 10.07
C TYR A 730 31.34 -12.88 11.04
N SER A 731 31.55 -14.20 11.00
CA SER A 731 30.94 -15.15 11.94
C SER A 731 32.00 -16.04 12.54
N ARG A 732 31.84 -16.34 13.84
CA ARG A 732 32.66 -17.29 14.56
C ARG A 732 31.78 -18.30 15.27
N ALA A 733 32.15 -19.57 15.15
CA ALA A 733 31.44 -20.67 15.79
C ALA A 733 32.36 -21.47 16.71
N ASN A 734 31.83 -21.86 17.87
CA ASN A 734 32.46 -22.80 18.79
C ASN A 734 31.62 -24.08 18.83
N ILE A 735 32.20 -25.22 18.52
CA ILE A 735 31.56 -26.51 18.42
C ILE A 735 32.05 -27.41 19.55
N SER A 736 31.13 -28.04 20.27
CA SER A 736 31.40 -29.02 21.30
C SER A 736 30.74 -30.37 20.97
N GLY A 737 31.43 -31.44 21.16
CA GLY A 737 30.84 -32.79 21.14
C GLY A 737 29.94 -33.08 22.34
N LYS A 738 30.00 -32.24 23.40
CA LYS A 738 29.19 -32.35 24.63
C LYS A 738 28.04 -31.38 24.60
N SER A 739 26.91 -31.79 25.14
CA SER A 739 25.76 -30.93 25.34
C SER A 739 25.98 -29.90 26.43
N TYR A 740 25.33 -28.73 26.32
CA TYR A 740 25.45 -27.60 27.26
C TYR A 740 26.92 -27.16 27.54
N SER A 741 27.77 -27.24 26.56
CA SER A 741 29.19 -26.95 26.68
C SER A 741 29.69 -26.07 25.55
N PHE A 742 30.67 -25.23 25.86
CA PHE A 742 31.45 -24.51 24.85
C PHE A 742 32.62 -25.40 24.43
N GLY A 743 32.78 -25.61 23.14
CA GLY A 743 33.84 -26.44 22.59
C GLY A 743 35.09 -25.63 22.20
N ASN A 744 36.19 -26.36 21.95
CA ASN A 744 37.43 -25.79 21.45
C ASN A 744 37.57 -25.89 19.92
N ASP A 745 36.67 -26.58 19.22
CA ASP A 745 36.68 -26.57 17.76
C ASP A 745 36.04 -25.26 17.30
N VAL A 746 36.86 -24.41 16.69
CA VAL A 746 36.49 -23.06 16.26
C VAL A 746 36.47 -23.01 14.75
N LYS A 747 35.40 -22.44 14.20
CA LYS A 747 35.27 -22.10 12.77
C LYS A 747 35.03 -20.62 12.63
N GLU A 748 35.55 -20.07 11.54
CA GLU A 748 35.33 -18.66 11.16
C GLU A 748 34.77 -18.58 9.74
N SER A 749 33.95 -17.58 9.48
CA SER A 749 33.36 -17.35 8.17
C SER A 749 33.35 -15.86 7.84
N TYR A 750 33.64 -15.57 6.61
CA TYR A 750 33.60 -14.24 6.02
C TYR A 750 32.61 -14.26 4.87
N LYS A 751 31.61 -13.34 4.88
CA LYS A 751 30.59 -13.19 3.86
C LYS A 751 30.59 -11.75 3.36
N PHE A 752 30.46 -11.58 2.04
CA PHE A 752 30.32 -10.29 1.36
C PHE A 752 29.18 -10.42 0.37
N GLY A 753 28.34 -9.39 0.26
CA GLY A 753 27.27 -9.47 -0.68
C GLY A 753 26.54 -8.16 -0.98
N ILE A 754 25.68 -8.26 -1.96
CA ILE A 754 24.76 -7.23 -2.39
C ILE A 754 23.34 -7.75 -2.30
N GLY A 755 22.50 -7.00 -1.62
CA GLY A 755 21.07 -7.26 -1.50
C GLY A 755 20.27 -6.25 -2.29
N VAL A 756 19.23 -6.69 -2.99
CA VAL A 756 18.31 -5.84 -3.73
C VAL A 756 16.89 -6.19 -3.31
N LYS A 757 16.11 -5.17 -2.97
CA LYS A 757 14.67 -5.29 -2.68
C LYS A 757 13.88 -4.91 -3.93
N ALA A 758 13.73 -5.86 -4.85
CA ALA A 758 12.96 -5.65 -6.06
C ALA A 758 11.46 -5.82 -5.76
N LEU A 759 10.71 -4.70 -5.75
CA LEU A 759 9.30 -4.66 -5.34
C LEU A 759 9.12 -5.27 -3.93
N THR A 760 8.63 -6.50 -3.84
CA THR A 760 8.47 -7.22 -2.56
C THR A 760 9.44 -8.39 -2.43
N ILE A 761 10.18 -8.75 -3.49
CA ILE A 761 11.04 -9.94 -3.54
C ILE A 761 12.48 -9.56 -3.20
N PRO A 762 13.09 -10.13 -2.15
CA PRO A 762 14.49 -9.93 -1.86
C PRO A 762 15.37 -10.75 -2.82
N ILE A 763 16.42 -10.13 -3.32
CA ILE A 763 17.45 -10.76 -4.12
C ILE A 763 18.78 -10.55 -3.41
N TYR A 764 19.57 -11.60 -3.26
CA TYR A 764 20.86 -11.52 -2.63
C TYR A 764 21.91 -12.27 -3.46
N PHE A 765 23.00 -11.61 -3.74
CA PHE A 765 24.18 -12.19 -4.36
C PHE A 765 25.41 -11.94 -3.47
N GLY A 766 26.23 -12.95 -3.25
CA GLY A 766 27.39 -12.81 -2.40
C GLY A 766 28.41 -13.91 -2.56
N PHE A 767 29.46 -13.79 -1.76
CA PHE A 767 30.56 -14.74 -1.64
C PHE A 767 30.82 -15.00 -0.17
N ALA A 768 31.13 -16.24 0.17
CA ALA A 768 31.51 -16.58 1.52
C ALA A 768 32.69 -17.55 1.52
N LYS A 769 33.48 -17.47 2.60
CA LYS A 769 34.66 -18.30 2.81
C LYS A 769 34.79 -18.70 4.25
N VAL A 770 35.09 -19.98 4.45
CA VAL A 770 35.61 -20.52 5.69
C VAL A 770 37.11 -20.84 5.46
N PRO A 771 38.03 -20.46 6.35
CA PRO A 771 39.46 -20.82 6.24
C PRO A 771 39.64 -22.32 6.03
N GLY A 772 40.45 -22.70 5.03
CA GLY A 772 40.65 -24.10 4.65
C GLY A 772 39.64 -24.67 3.67
N GLU A 773 38.56 -23.97 3.36
CA GLU A 773 37.55 -24.33 2.33
C GLU A 773 37.71 -23.46 1.08
N SER A 774 37.08 -23.84 -0.04
CA SER A 774 37.00 -23.00 -1.24
C SER A 774 35.98 -21.89 -1.06
N TRP A 775 36.08 -20.81 -1.87
CA TRP A 775 35.07 -19.78 -1.93
C TRP A 775 33.74 -20.38 -2.43
N ARG A 776 32.63 -19.96 -1.81
CA ARG A 776 31.27 -20.32 -2.21
C ARG A 776 30.52 -19.09 -2.67
N TYR A 777 29.83 -19.22 -3.80
CA TYR A 777 28.87 -18.24 -4.25
C TYR A 777 27.59 -18.40 -3.45
N LEU A 778 26.93 -17.29 -3.15
CA LEU A 778 25.65 -17.24 -2.48
C LEU A 778 24.69 -16.52 -3.42
N LEU A 779 23.74 -17.23 -3.95
CA LEU A 779 22.66 -16.65 -4.73
C LEU A 779 21.37 -17.03 -4.02
N ASN A 780 20.58 -16.01 -3.69
CA ASN A 780 19.26 -16.19 -3.13
C ASN A 780 18.30 -15.25 -3.86
N PHE A 781 17.31 -15.82 -4.52
CA PHE A 781 16.26 -15.11 -5.21
C PHE A 781 14.92 -15.53 -4.60
N GLY A 782 14.25 -14.62 -3.92
CA GLY A 782 13.03 -14.88 -3.20
C GLY A 782 13.22 -15.03 -1.69
N TYR A 783 12.21 -15.47 -1.03
CA TYR A 783 12.17 -15.59 0.41
C TYR A 783 12.76 -16.94 0.87
N SER A 784 13.70 -16.90 1.80
CA SER A 784 14.16 -18.11 2.46
C SER A 784 13.01 -18.71 3.28
N PRO A 785 12.72 -19.99 3.18
CA PRO A 785 11.81 -20.66 4.11
C PRO A 785 12.41 -20.58 5.53
N GLU A 786 11.64 -20.04 6.49
CA GLU A 786 11.95 -20.09 7.93
C GLU A 786 11.47 -21.41 8.54
#